data_e442f1d43e7ee9bde4a5a7e22113866e
#
_entry.id   e442f1d43e7ee9bde4a5a7e22113866e
#
_cell.length_a   1.000
_cell.length_b   1.000
_cell.length_c   1.000
_cell.angle_alpha   90.00
_cell.angle_beta   90.00
_cell.angle_gamma   90.00
#
_symmetry.space_group_name_H-M   'P 1'
#
loop_
_entity.id
_entity.type
_entity.pdbx_description
1 polymer ?
#
loop_
_entity_poly.entity_id
_entity_poly.type
_entity_poly.pdbx_seq_one_letter_code
_entity_poly.pdbx_strand_id
1 'polypeptide(L)'
;MVLSLFLGIFLIFSCYYPIFFLLLHIQNMTLDKIHIGKNALITQVGGEGALRQHFLDMGLIPGAIVSVEKYAPMGDPIQIHLHGYSLTLRKADAAKITVVADVEIPEKTDPEHTILEHPGLGEGGRFHDATHENPLPENTLLRFALVGNQNCGKTTLFNQLTGANQHVGNFPGVTVDRKMGVIRGYKNTEVTDLPGIYSLSPYTQEEVISREFIIGPTKPNASYNPVSCIINIVDATNIERNLYLTMQLMELNIPMVLALNFMDEMEGNGGTILVNAMEKTLGLPVIPISASKNQGVIELIEHAIHVAQYQEAPARQDFCSPQDHGGAVHRCLHAIMHLIEDHAEKVHFPVRFAAAKLVEGDASIEKALGLSKNEEETIEHIRKQMEEERGMDRAAAMADMRYSFIENLCANTVVHPKKSKEAIRSAAIDKILTGKWTALPAFFLIMAVIFWLTFDFLGGTMQEWLEEFIAWFTQISDETLISWKVEDWVRSLIIDGVYAGVGTVASFVPIIVVLFFFLSMLEDTGYMARIAFVMDKSLRKIGLSGRSIVPLLIGFGCSVPAVMSSRTLPSERDRRLSVTLIPFMSCTAKLPIYAFFCAVFFPDNAAWVMCGLYLLGILVGIIAAFIMKHGVFRGEAVPFVMELPNYRLPSVKTTFMLLWEKARDFLQRAFTVIFCATIVIWFLQSFSFQLHVVEDASESILGITASIISPLLAPIGLDDWRICTSLVSGFLAKESVVSTLTVLFGESTPIASILSVPAVISLLVFSLLYTPCVAAIAAIRRELGNKDALAVVFFQCLIAYIVSFIAYNIALI
;
A
#
# COMPACT_ATOMS: atom_id res chain seq x y z
N MET A 1 -15.64 47.40 -58.48
CA MET A 1 -15.35 47.66 -57.06
C MET A 1 -16.35 47.01 -56.10
N VAL A 2 -17.66 47.05 -56.37
CA VAL A 2 -18.66 46.37 -55.47
C VAL A 2 -18.63 44.87 -55.63
N LEU A 3 -18.36 44.32 -56.82
CA LEU A 3 -18.29 42.84 -57.06
C LEU A 3 -17.05 42.17 -56.42
N SER A 4 -15.92 42.88 -56.33
CA SER A 4 -14.71 42.44 -55.69
C SER A 4 -14.83 42.40 -54.15
N LEU A 5 -15.62 43.32 -53.58
CA LEU A 5 -15.92 43.32 -52.17
C LEU A 5 -16.84 42.15 -51.77
N PHE A 6 -17.87 41.85 -52.61
CA PHE A 6 -18.77 40.73 -52.41
C PHE A 6 -18.07 39.39 -52.56
N LEU A 7 -17.13 39.22 -53.50
CA LEU A 7 -16.30 38.01 -53.63
C LEU A 7 -15.33 37.83 -52.46
N GLY A 8 -14.76 38.95 -51.97
CA GLY A 8 -13.88 38.91 -50.77
C GLY A 8 -14.65 38.50 -49.48
N ILE A 9 -15.84 39.03 -49.31
CA ILE A 9 -16.70 38.68 -48.17
C ILE A 9 -17.19 37.21 -48.30
N PHE A 10 -17.52 36.74 -49.49
CA PHE A 10 -17.93 35.36 -49.73
C PHE A 10 -16.80 34.35 -49.54
N LEU A 11 -15.57 34.69 -49.92
CA LEU A 11 -14.38 33.89 -49.67
C LEU A 11 -14.04 33.86 -48.18
N ILE A 12 -14.14 34.96 -47.48
CA ILE A 12 -13.95 34.99 -46.00
C ILE A 12 -15.04 34.16 -45.32
N PHE A 13 -16.29 34.26 -45.69
CA PHE A 13 -17.37 33.44 -45.14
C PHE A 13 -17.22 31.96 -45.54
N SER A 14 -16.74 31.66 -46.75
CA SER A 14 -16.51 30.27 -47.18
C SER A 14 -15.33 29.58 -46.48
N CYS A 15 -14.31 30.34 -46.06
CA CYS A 15 -13.21 29.84 -45.26
C CYS A 15 -13.53 29.77 -43.75
N TYR A 16 -14.34 30.69 -43.24
CA TYR A 16 -14.74 30.68 -41.83
C TYR A 16 -15.89 29.72 -41.50
N TYR A 17 -16.77 29.45 -42.46
CA TYR A 17 -17.95 28.60 -42.28
C TYR A 17 -17.59 27.15 -41.93
N PRO A 18 -16.60 26.48 -42.55
CA PRO A 18 -16.19 25.13 -42.14
C PRO A 18 -15.49 25.13 -40.78
N ILE A 19 -14.72 26.16 -40.45
CA ILE A 19 -14.04 26.28 -39.13
C ILE A 19 -15.08 26.54 -38.03
N PHE A 20 -16.09 27.39 -38.32
CA PHE A 20 -17.19 27.65 -37.37
C PHE A 20 -18.11 26.43 -37.22
N PHE A 21 -18.35 25.65 -38.30
CA PHE A 21 -19.10 24.38 -38.22
C PHE A 21 -18.29 23.27 -37.54
N LEU A 22 -16.96 23.24 -37.68
CA LEU A 22 -16.06 22.33 -36.97
C LEU A 22 -16.05 22.65 -35.48
N LEU A 23 -16.03 23.96 -35.13
CA LEU A 23 -16.12 24.42 -33.74
C LEU A 23 -17.50 24.14 -33.10
N LEU A 24 -18.59 24.13 -33.90
CA LEU A 24 -19.95 23.83 -33.42
C LEU A 24 -20.23 22.34 -33.26
N HIS A 25 -19.42 21.44 -33.87
CA HIS A 25 -19.54 19.97 -33.74
C HIS A 25 -18.57 19.36 -32.75
N ILE A 26 -17.73 20.16 -32.08
CA ILE A 26 -16.93 19.69 -30.95
C ILE A 26 -17.89 19.48 -29.78
N GLN A 27 -18.49 18.30 -29.70
CA GLN A 27 -19.21 17.88 -28.51
C GLN A 27 -18.21 17.73 -27.38
N ASN A 28 -18.15 18.72 -26.51
CA ASN A 28 -17.46 18.56 -25.23
C ASN A 28 -18.13 17.41 -24.46
N MET A 29 -17.42 16.28 -24.40
CA MET A 29 -17.85 15.09 -23.68
C MET A 29 -17.03 14.95 -22.40
N THR A 30 -17.51 14.15 -21.49
CA THR A 30 -16.72 13.75 -20.32
C THR A 30 -15.98 12.43 -20.60
N LEU A 31 -14.80 12.26 -20.00
CA LEU A 31 -13.90 11.13 -20.26
C LEU A 31 -14.57 9.77 -19.99
N ASP A 32 -15.51 9.69 -19.06
CA ASP A 32 -16.27 8.48 -18.74
C ASP A 32 -17.18 7.99 -19.88
N LYS A 33 -17.46 8.84 -20.89
CA LYS A 33 -18.32 8.52 -22.06
C LYS A 33 -17.54 8.09 -23.29
N ILE A 34 -16.21 8.18 -23.26
CA ILE A 34 -15.36 7.77 -24.39
C ILE A 34 -15.36 6.26 -24.54
N HIS A 35 -15.50 5.78 -25.77
CA HIS A 35 -15.46 4.35 -26.07
C HIS A 35 -14.06 3.77 -26.03
N ILE A 36 -13.96 2.47 -25.74
CA ILE A 36 -12.69 1.72 -25.72
C ILE A 36 -11.99 1.86 -27.08
N GLY A 37 -10.69 2.14 -27.05
CA GLY A 37 -9.83 2.30 -28.23
C GLY A 37 -9.96 3.64 -28.95
N LYS A 38 -10.74 4.59 -28.42
CA LYS A 38 -10.84 5.95 -28.97
C LYS A 38 -9.93 6.91 -28.22
N ASN A 39 -9.30 7.80 -28.99
CA ASN A 39 -8.47 8.87 -28.45
C ASN A 39 -9.32 10.12 -28.20
N ALA A 40 -8.96 10.85 -27.17
CA ALA A 40 -9.60 12.12 -26.83
C ALA A 40 -8.57 13.12 -26.31
N LEU A 41 -8.78 14.40 -26.61
CA LEU A 41 -7.96 15.51 -26.12
C LEU A 41 -8.60 16.07 -24.86
N ILE A 42 -7.86 16.17 -23.78
CA ILE A 42 -8.33 16.79 -22.53
C ILE A 42 -8.42 18.31 -22.75
N THR A 43 -9.58 18.89 -22.51
CA THR A 43 -9.78 20.34 -22.59
C THR A 43 -9.83 20.99 -21.21
N GLN A 44 -10.37 20.28 -20.23
CA GLN A 44 -10.47 20.79 -18.87
C GLN A 44 -10.46 19.65 -17.84
N VAL A 45 -9.75 19.85 -16.74
CA VAL A 45 -9.73 18.96 -15.59
C VAL A 45 -10.49 19.61 -14.44
N GLY A 46 -11.66 19.07 -14.14
CA GLY A 46 -12.52 19.54 -13.05
C GLY A 46 -12.16 18.91 -11.71
N GLY A 47 -12.89 19.30 -10.68
CA GLY A 47 -12.63 18.92 -9.29
C GLY A 47 -11.97 20.06 -8.52
N GLU A 48 -11.79 19.90 -7.22
CA GLU A 48 -11.22 20.91 -6.33
C GLU A 48 -10.20 20.31 -5.39
N GLY A 49 -9.28 21.13 -4.89
CA GLY A 49 -8.33 20.78 -3.84
C GLY A 49 -7.32 19.70 -4.26
N ALA A 50 -6.88 18.91 -3.28
CA ALA A 50 -5.79 17.93 -3.43
C ALA A 50 -6.05 16.84 -4.48
N LEU A 51 -7.32 16.46 -4.70
CA LEU A 51 -7.67 15.45 -5.71
C LEU A 51 -7.38 15.95 -7.13
N ARG A 52 -7.76 17.18 -7.42
CA ARG A 52 -7.53 17.80 -8.72
C ARG A 52 -6.02 17.97 -8.98
N GLN A 53 -5.29 18.41 -7.96
CA GLN A 53 -3.82 18.51 -8.03
C GLN A 53 -3.22 17.14 -8.34
N HIS A 54 -3.71 16.09 -7.70
CA HIS A 54 -3.24 14.72 -7.96
C HIS A 54 -3.50 14.26 -9.41
N PHE A 55 -4.63 14.65 -10.03
CA PHE A 55 -4.87 14.36 -11.45
C PHE A 55 -3.87 15.07 -12.35
N LEU A 56 -3.58 16.34 -12.07
CA LEU A 56 -2.60 17.12 -12.81
C LEU A 56 -1.17 16.55 -12.65
N ASP A 57 -0.80 16.18 -11.44
CA ASP A 57 0.49 15.53 -11.13
C ASP A 57 0.63 14.17 -11.83
N MET A 58 -0.50 13.51 -12.13
CA MET A 58 -0.56 12.28 -12.93
C MET A 58 -0.64 12.53 -14.45
N GLY A 59 -0.43 13.76 -14.93
CA GLY A 59 -0.41 14.09 -16.35
C GLY A 59 -1.78 14.22 -17.02
N LEU A 60 -2.87 14.24 -16.25
CA LEU A 60 -4.17 14.60 -16.77
C LEU A 60 -4.25 16.12 -16.86
N ILE A 61 -3.65 16.68 -17.91
CA ILE A 61 -3.55 18.12 -18.13
C ILE A 61 -4.33 18.55 -19.37
N PRO A 62 -4.83 19.78 -19.45
CA PRO A 62 -5.40 20.29 -20.68
C PRO A 62 -4.36 20.23 -21.82
N GLY A 63 -4.76 19.71 -22.99
CA GLY A 63 -3.86 19.49 -24.12
C GLY A 63 -3.29 18.05 -24.20
N ALA A 64 -3.38 17.24 -23.16
CA ALA A 64 -2.94 15.84 -23.21
C ALA A 64 -3.93 14.96 -23.99
N ILE A 65 -3.37 14.02 -24.78
CA ILE A 65 -4.15 13.02 -25.50
C ILE A 65 -4.30 11.79 -24.61
N VAL A 66 -5.53 11.36 -24.39
CA VAL A 66 -5.89 10.21 -23.58
C VAL A 66 -6.68 9.19 -24.42
N SER A 67 -6.42 7.89 -24.23
CA SER A 67 -7.23 6.83 -24.82
C SER A 67 -7.80 5.90 -23.74
N VAL A 68 -9.02 5.40 -23.93
CA VAL A 68 -9.65 4.44 -23.02
C VAL A 68 -9.26 3.02 -23.45
N GLU A 69 -8.52 2.31 -22.60
CA GLU A 69 -8.06 0.94 -22.91
C GLU A 69 -9.09 -0.11 -22.55
N LYS A 70 -9.63 -0.08 -21.34
CA LYS A 70 -10.61 -1.05 -20.86
C LYS A 70 -11.40 -0.56 -19.65
N TYR A 71 -12.51 -1.22 -19.38
CA TYR A 71 -13.29 -1.08 -18.15
C TYR A 71 -13.05 -2.28 -17.23
N ALA A 72 -13.09 -2.06 -15.91
CA ALA A 72 -13.18 -3.16 -14.96
C ALA A 72 -14.41 -4.06 -15.24
N PRO A 73 -14.42 -5.34 -14.83
CA PRO A 73 -15.51 -6.29 -15.11
C PRO A 73 -16.91 -5.77 -14.77
N MET A 74 -17.01 -4.96 -13.72
CA MET A 74 -18.27 -4.33 -13.28
C MET A 74 -18.53 -2.98 -13.96
N GLY A 75 -17.71 -2.58 -14.94
CA GLY A 75 -17.82 -1.34 -15.71
C GLY A 75 -17.26 -0.08 -15.01
N ASP A 76 -16.63 -0.21 -13.87
CA ASP A 76 -15.98 0.85 -13.08
C ASP A 76 -14.97 0.21 -12.13
N PRO A 77 -13.70 0.67 -12.04
CA PRO A 77 -13.09 1.83 -12.70
C PRO A 77 -12.78 1.63 -14.20
N ILE A 78 -12.27 2.70 -14.85
CA ILE A 78 -11.78 2.67 -16.22
C ILE A 78 -10.25 2.72 -16.24
N GLN A 79 -9.64 2.04 -17.21
CA GLN A 79 -8.21 2.17 -17.50
C GLN A 79 -8.04 3.03 -18.74
N ILE A 80 -7.18 4.02 -18.61
CA ILE A 80 -6.83 4.98 -19.67
C ILE A 80 -5.33 4.94 -19.93
N HIS A 81 -4.93 5.30 -21.14
CA HIS A 81 -3.54 5.45 -21.54
C HIS A 81 -3.23 6.90 -21.87
N LEU A 82 -2.15 7.45 -21.33
CA LEU A 82 -1.65 8.82 -21.56
C LEU A 82 -0.14 8.85 -21.34
N HIS A 83 0.58 9.74 -22.02
CA HIS A 83 2.03 9.93 -21.91
C HIS A 83 2.86 8.61 -21.84
N GLY A 84 2.45 7.57 -22.59
CA GLY A 84 3.16 6.29 -22.63
C GLY A 84 2.85 5.30 -21.50
N TYR A 85 1.99 5.61 -20.55
CA TYR A 85 1.62 4.73 -19.44
C TYR A 85 0.10 4.59 -19.24
N SER A 86 -0.30 3.56 -18.48
CA SER A 86 -1.72 3.28 -18.22
C SER A 86 -2.10 3.61 -16.80
N LEU A 87 -3.20 4.35 -16.64
CA LEU A 87 -3.74 4.82 -15.37
C LEU A 87 -5.18 4.33 -15.20
N THR A 88 -5.58 4.02 -13.96
CA THR A 88 -6.97 3.67 -13.65
C THR A 88 -7.67 4.80 -12.90
N LEU A 89 -8.89 5.12 -13.34
CA LEU A 89 -9.74 6.15 -12.73
C LEU A 89 -11.14 5.60 -12.48
N ARG A 90 -11.81 6.08 -11.44
CA ARG A 90 -13.24 5.85 -11.27
C ARG A 90 -14.04 6.64 -12.30
N LYS A 91 -15.16 6.09 -12.76
CA LYS A 91 -16.05 6.83 -13.67
C LYS A 91 -16.51 8.17 -13.12
N ALA A 92 -16.78 8.24 -11.82
CA ALA A 92 -17.15 9.48 -11.15
C ALA A 92 -16.04 10.55 -11.23
N ASP A 93 -14.78 10.16 -11.26
CA ASP A 93 -13.63 11.05 -11.40
C ASP A 93 -13.37 11.37 -12.87
N ALA A 94 -13.48 10.41 -13.77
CA ALA A 94 -13.43 10.62 -15.22
C ALA A 94 -14.56 11.53 -15.73
N ALA A 95 -15.73 11.53 -15.10
CA ALA A 95 -16.82 12.45 -15.40
C ALA A 95 -16.51 13.93 -15.10
N LYS A 96 -15.47 14.21 -14.31
CA LYS A 96 -14.99 15.58 -14.02
C LYS A 96 -14.02 16.10 -15.09
N ILE A 97 -13.56 15.24 -15.99
CA ILE A 97 -12.58 15.57 -17.03
C ILE A 97 -13.31 15.76 -18.34
N THR A 98 -13.25 16.98 -18.90
CA THR A 98 -13.86 17.32 -20.17
C THR A 98 -12.88 17.03 -21.29
N VAL A 99 -13.34 16.38 -22.35
CA VAL A 99 -12.53 15.94 -23.48
C VAL A 99 -13.23 16.17 -24.82
N VAL A 100 -12.42 16.26 -25.87
CA VAL A 100 -12.87 16.24 -27.27
C VAL A 100 -12.51 14.88 -27.86
N ALA A 101 -13.49 14.15 -28.36
CA ALA A 101 -13.30 12.81 -28.91
C ALA A 101 -12.73 12.82 -30.34
N ASP A 102 -12.21 11.64 -30.75
CA ASP A 102 -11.75 11.34 -32.11
C ASP A 102 -10.59 12.23 -32.61
N VAL A 103 -9.58 12.45 -31.76
CA VAL A 103 -8.36 13.17 -32.12
C VAL A 103 -7.33 12.19 -32.68
N GLU A 104 -6.72 12.52 -33.84
CA GLU A 104 -5.62 11.74 -34.40
C GLU A 104 -4.34 11.99 -33.60
N ILE A 105 -3.63 10.90 -33.26
CA ILE A 105 -2.31 10.99 -32.62
C ILE A 105 -1.29 11.34 -33.71
N PRO A 106 -0.52 12.44 -33.59
CA PRO A 106 0.60 12.69 -34.49
C PRO A 106 1.62 11.54 -34.36
N GLU A 107 2.04 10.97 -35.49
CA GLU A 107 3.15 10.01 -35.50
C GLU A 107 4.39 10.67 -34.91
N LYS A 108 4.85 10.16 -33.77
CA LYS A 108 6.18 10.54 -33.23
C LYS A 108 7.23 9.97 -34.17
N THR A 109 7.96 10.83 -34.86
CA THR A 109 9.16 10.46 -35.59
C THR A 109 10.26 10.22 -34.55
N ASP A 110 10.69 8.98 -34.38
CA ASP A 110 11.87 8.66 -33.58
C ASP A 110 13.07 9.39 -34.21
N PRO A 111 13.83 10.17 -33.45
CA PRO A 111 15.04 10.78 -33.96
C PRO A 111 16.01 9.69 -34.44
N GLU A 112 16.66 9.88 -35.57
CA GLU A 112 17.76 9.00 -36.01
C GLU A 112 18.91 9.08 -35.01
N HIS A 113 18.94 8.11 -34.11
CA HIS A 113 19.98 8.02 -33.07
C HIS A 113 21.08 7.05 -33.51
N THR A 114 22.26 7.55 -33.72
CA THR A 114 23.49 6.75 -33.63
C THR A 114 23.64 6.37 -32.15
N ILE A 115 23.67 5.05 -31.88
CA ILE A 115 23.95 4.53 -30.53
C ILE A 115 25.37 4.98 -30.19
N LEU A 116 25.51 6.00 -29.36
CA LEU A 116 26.78 6.37 -28.78
C LEU A 116 27.01 5.45 -27.58
N GLU A 117 28.12 4.73 -27.56
CA GLU A 117 28.55 4.02 -26.37
C GLU A 117 28.58 4.98 -25.18
N HIS A 118 28.15 4.52 -24.02
CA HIS A 118 28.23 5.28 -22.78
C HIS A 118 29.69 5.65 -22.54
N PRO A 119 30.10 6.92 -22.54
CA PRO A 119 31.51 7.31 -22.48
C PRO A 119 32.08 7.19 -21.08
N GLY A 120 31.80 6.12 -20.36
CA GLY A 120 32.24 6.01 -18.98
C GLY A 120 31.80 7.21 -18.15
N LEU A 121 31.82 7.09 -16.85
CA LEU A 121 31.42 8.10 -15.91
C LEU A 121 31.86 9.48 -16.32
N GLY A 122 30.92 10.35 -16.66
CA GLY A 122 31.20 11.71 -17.20
C GLY A 122 31.89 12.68 -16.22
N GLU A 123 32.71 12.18 -15.36
CA GLU A 123 33.33 12.81 -14.20
C GLU A 123 34.53 13.68 -14.48
N GLY A 124 34.85 13.91 -15.67
CA GLY A 124 35.92 14.84 -15.98
C GLY A 124 35.52 16.31 -15.81
N GLY A 125 34.86 16.70 -14.69
CA GLY A 125 34.63 18.09 -14.37
C GLY A 125 33.44 18.75 -15.05
N ARG A 126 32.48 18.02 -15.57
CA ARG A 126 31.30 18.61 -16.25
C ARG A 126 30.26 19.19 -15.28
N PHE A 127 30.19 18.67 -14.06
CA PHE A 127 29.27 19.11 -13.01
C PHE A 127 30.04 19.71 -11.82
N HIS A 128 31.39 19.71 -11.85
CA HIS A 128 32.24 20.30 -10.85
C HIS A 128 32.58 21.73 -11.24
N ASP A 129 32.20 22.66 -10.40
CA ASP A 129 32.77 24.01 -10.43
C ASP A 129 33.68 24.15 -9.20
N ALA A 130 34.97 23.94 -9.41
CA ALA A 130 35.97 24.01 -8.35
C ALA A 130 35.98 25.35 -7.59
N THR A 131 35.33 26.36 -8.12
CA THR A 131 35.20 27.67 -7.49
C THR A 131 34.07 27.74 -6.48
N HIS A 132 33.10 26.82 -6.55
CA HIS A 132 31.91 26.75 -5.68
C HIS A 132 31.87 25.45 -4.81
N GLU A 133 32.89 24.61 -4.90
CA GLU A 133 32.97 23.40 -4.10
C GLU A 133 33.12 23.74 -2.62
N ASN A 134 32.20 23.16 -1.79
CA ASN A 134 32.26 23.28 -0.34
C ASN A 134 32.21 21.87 0.28
N PRO A 135 33.32 21.11 0.18
CA PRO A 135 33.33 19.72 0.61
C PRO A 135 33.06 19.61 2.12
N LEU A 136 32.23 18.65 2.47
CA LEU A 136 31.99 18.30 3.87
C LEU A 136 33.28 17.75 4.51
N PRO A 137 33.49 17.99 5.84
CA PRO A 137 34.64 17.45 6.55
C PRO A 137 34.76 15.93 6.40
N GLU A 138 35.97 15.41 6.28
CA GLU A 138 36.22 13.96 6.29
C GLU A 138 35.61 13.35 7.55
N ASN A 139 34.94 12.19 7.39
CA ASN A 139 34.18 11.48 8.42
C ASN A 139 32.81 12.08 8.80
N THR A 140 32.28 13.04 8.07
CA THR A 140 30.89 13.45 8.24
C THR A 140 29.94 12.28 7.88
N LEU A 141 28.89 12.09 8.70
CA LEU A 141 27.86 11.09 8.41
C LEU A 141 27.03 11.57 7.22
N LEU A 142 27.18 10.90 6.06
CA LEU A 142 26.40 11.19 4.86
C LEU A 142 25.04 10.50 4.93
N ARG A 143 23.95 11.27 4.84
CA ARG A 143 22.57 10.79 4.88
C ARG A 143 21.94 10.84 3.50
N PHE A 144 21.54 9.66 3.01
CA PHE A 144 20.91 9.48 1.72
C PHE A 144 19.41 9.23 1.87
N ALA A 145 18.61 9.94 1.10
CA ALA A 145 17.18 9.66 0.94
C ALA A 145 16.94 8.94 -0.38
N LEU A 146 16.37 7.73 -0.32
CA LEU A 146 15.99 6.98 -1.50
C LEU A 146 14.56 7.35 -1.88
N VAL A 147 14.39 8.03 -3.02
CA VAL A 147 13.12 8.61 -3.46
C VAL A 147 12.75 8.07 -4.84
N GLY A 148 11.48 7.92 -5.13
CA GLY A 148 10.98 7.55 -6.46
C GLY A 148 9.54 7.06 -6.42
N ASN A 149 8.96 6.82 -7.57
CA ASN A 149 7.58 6.40 -7.70
C ASN A 149 7.33 5.01 -7.10
N GLN A 150 6.07 4.66 -6.94
CA GLN A 150 5.71 3.28 -6.59
C GLN A 150 6.16 2.34 -7.71
N ASN A 151 6.65 1.16 -7.36
CA ASN A 151 7.12 0.11 -8.29
C ASN A 151 8.37 0.44 -9.13
N CYS A 152 9.06 1.54 -8.91
CA CYS A 152 10.33 1.86 -9.62
C CYS A 152 11.54 1.03 -9.13
N GLY A 153 11.38 0.15 -8.13
CA GLY A 153 12.42 -0.73 -7.63
C GLY A 153 13.21 -0.21 -6.42
N LYS A 154 12.70 0.79 -5.67
CA LYS A 154 13.35 1.37 -4.47
C LYS A 154 13.79 0.33 -3.45
N THR A 155 12.86 -0.49 -2.99
CA THR A 155 13.16 -1.51 -1.96
C THR A 155 14.16 -2.54 -2.45
N THR A 156 14.15 -2.89 -3.74
CA THR A 156 15.16 -3.78 -4.33
C THR A 156 16.55 -3.15 -4.27
N LEU A 157 16.65 -1.88 -4.66
CA LEU A 157 17.92 -1.14 -4.59
C LEU A 157 18.35 -0.95 -3.12
N PHE A 158 17.47 -0.57 -2.23
CA PHE A 158 17.76 -0.45 -0.79
C PHE A 158 18.36 -1.74 -0.22
N ASN A 159 17.79 -2.89 -0.56
CA ASN A 159 18.28 -4.19 -0.13
C ASN A 159 19.65 -4.53 -0.73
N GLN A 160 19.95 -4.09 -1.95
CA GLN A 160 21.29 -4.25 -2.54
C GLN A 160 22.32 -3.36 -1.83
N LEU A 161 21.96 -2.11 -1.53
CA LEU A 161 22.81 -1.15 -0.86
C LEU A 161 23.16 -1.58 0.57
N THR A 162 22.16 -2.01 1.37
CA THR A 162 22.30 -2.23 2.82
C THR A 162 22.52 -3.70 3.20
N GLY A 163 21.94 -4.63 2.47
CA GLY A 163 21.98 -6.06 2.78
C GLY A 163 21.32 -6.39 4.12
N ALA A 164 22.08 -7.07 5.01
CA ALA A 164 21.60 -7.47 6.34
C ALA A 164 21.64 -6.32 7.38
N ASN A 165 22.24 -5.18 7.05
CA ASN A 165 22.44 -4.04 7.96
C ASN A 165 21.26 -3.07 7.88
N GLN A 166 20.05 -3.55 8.19
CA GLN A 166 18.83 -2.77 8.12
C GLN A 166 18.20 -2.59 9.51
N HIS A 167 17.65 -1.41 9.75
CA HIS A 167 16.82 -1.12 10.90
C HIS A 167 15.43 -0.72 10.43
N VAL A 168 14.41 -1.44 10.89
CA VAL A 168 13.00 -1.16 10.60
C VAL A 168 12.38 -0.48 11.81
N GLY A 169 11.78 0.68 11.60
CA GLY A 169 11.03 1.43 12.59
C GLY A 169 9.85 2.12 11.95
N ASN A 170 9.17 3.00 12.65
CA ASN A 170 8.13 3.83 12.06
C ASN A 170 8.64 5.26 11.94
N PHE A 171 8.13 6.01 10.95
CA PHE A 171 8.33 7.45 10.93
C PHE A 171 7.68 8.09 12.16
N PRO A 172 8.26 9.15 12.74
CA PRO A 172 7.74 9.78 13.96
C PRO A 172 6.27 10.20 13.82
N GLY A 173 5.42 9.74 14.74
CA GLY A 173 4.02 10.13 14.81
C GLY A 173 3.07 9.45 13.82
N VAL A 174 3.55 8.52 13.00
CA VAL A 174 2.75 7.79 12.00
C VAL A 174 3.07 6.29 12.00
N THR A 175 2.19 5.49 11.41
CA THR A 175 2.33 4.03 11.32
C THR A 175 2.99 3.55 10.02
N VAL A 176 3.66 4.44 9.30
CA VAL A 176 4.40 4.11 8.07
C VAL A 176 5.78 3.59 8.45
N ASP A 177 6.16 2.44 7.90
CA ASP A 177 7.44 1.81 8.19
C ASP A 177 8.60 2.65 7.61
N ARG A 178 9.62 2.88 8.44
CA ARG A 178 10.88 3.53 8.08
C ARG A 178 11.96 2.47 8.02
N LYS A 179 12.56 2.28 6.86
CA LYS A 179 13.72 1.40 6.68
C LYS A 179 14.98 2.24 6.57
N MET A 180 15.95 1.95 7.40
CA MET A 180 17.25 2.62 7.41
C MET A 180 18.36 1.59 7.43
N GLY A 181 19.50 1.93 6.84
CA GLY A 181 20.66 1.06 6.85
C GLY A 181 21.94 1.78 6.47
N VAL A 182 23.08 1.11 6.75
CA VAL A 182 24.40 1.58 6.33
C VAL A 182 24.70 0.96 4.97
N ILE A 183 25.26 1.75 4.06
CA ILE A 183 25.69 1.27 2.74
C ILE A 183 26.89 0.33 2.91
N ARG A 184 26.83 -0.84 2.29
CA ARG A 184 27.91 -1.85 2.36
C ARG A 184 29.23 -1.28 1.86
N GLY A 185 30.28 -1.46 2.66
CA GLY A 185 31.62 -0.95 2.33
C GLY A 185 31.89 0.48 2.79
N TYR A 186 30.87 1.27 3.17
CA TYR A 186 31.02 2.69 3.53
C TYR A 186 30.43 2.94 4.94
N LYS A 187 31.29 3.02 5.94
CA LYS A 187 30.88 3.06 7.36
C LYS A 187 30.15 4.36 7.76
N ASN A 188 30.48 5.49 7.14
CA ASN A 188 29.93 6.80 7.47
C ASN A 188 28.74 7.18 6.58
N THR A 189 27.90 6.21 6.26
CA THR A 189 26.75 6.41 5.39
C THR A 189 25.49 5.88 6.05
N GLU A 190 24.39 6.57 5.86
CA GLU A 190 23.07 6.16 6.28
C GLU A 190 22.09 6.36 5.11
N VAL A 191 21.41 5.32 4.67
CA VAL A 191 20.37 5.40 3.64
C VAL A 191 19.01 5.10 4.23
N THR A 192 18.03 5.95 3.91
CA THR A 192 16.62 5.78 4.32
C THR A 192 15.77 5.51 3.09
N ASP A 193 15.02 4.41 3.10
CA ASP A 193 13.99 4.09 2.08
C ASP A 193 12.72 4.89 2.39
N LEU A 194 12.36 5.84 1.51
CA LEU A 194 11.15 6.62 1.64
C LEU A 194 9.97 5.92 0.95
N PRO A 195 8.73 6.15 1.41
CA PRO A 195 7.54 5.67 0.72
C PRO A 195 7.53 6.06 -0.76
N GLY A 196 6.90 5.25 -1.60
CA GLY A 196 6.74 5.55 -3.02
C GLY A 196 5.75 6.68 -3.23
N ILE A 197 6.22 7.79 -3.82
CA ILE A 197 5.43 8.99 -4.05
C ILE A 197 5.45 9.38 -5.52
N TYR A 198 4.43 10.08 -5.97
CA TYR A 198 4.33 10.57 -7.34
C TYR A 198 4.62 12.05 -7.46
N SER A 199 4.42 12.79 -6.38
CA SER A 199 4.72 14.21 -6.28
C SER A 199 5.03 14.60 -4.83
N LEU A 200 5.53 15.82 -4.62
CA LEU A 200 5.70 16.42 -3.30
C LEU A 200 4.45 17.20 -2.83
N SER A 201 3.32 17.04 -3.51
CA SER A 201 2.04 17.61 -3.10
C SER A 201 1.41 16.76 -1.99
N PRO A 202 0.84 17.35 -0.93
CA PRO A 202 0.37 16.64 0.26
C PRO A 202 -1.00 15.99 0.04
N TYR A 203 -1.07 14.96 -0.82
CA TYR A 203 -2.31 14.25 -1.12
C TYR A 203 -2.49 12.99 -0.25
N THR A 204 -1.41 12.23 -0.05
CA THR A 204 -1.39 11.04 0.80
C THR A 204 -0.48 11.26 2.02
N GLN A 205 -0.61 10.42 3.06
CA GLN A 205 0.31 10.46 4.19
C GLN A 205 1.76 10.14 3.78
N GLU A 206 1.95 9.30 2.78
CA GLU A 206 3.25 8.92 2.23
C GLU A 206 3.97 10.13 1.63
N GLU A 207 3.25 10.98 0.89
CA GLU A 207 3.78 12.21 0.31
C GLU A 207 4.12 13.26 1.37
N VAL A 208 3.26 13.40 2.39
CA VAL A 208 3.54 14.29 3.53
C VAL A 208 4.80 13.87 4.28
N ILE A 209 4.93 12.57 4.60
CA ILE A 209 6.08 12.01 5.32
C ILE A 209 7.37 12.20 4.52
N SER A 210 7.35 11.86 3.23
CA SER A 210 8.50 11.98 2.35
C SER A 210 8.94 13.45 2.21
N ARG A 211 7.99 14.37 2.07
CA ARG A 211 8.24 15.80 2.01
C ARG A 211 8.86 16.31 3.32
N GLU A 212 8.26 16.00 4.48
CA GLU A 212 8.78 16.41 5.79
C GLU A 212 10.17 15.82 6.10
N PHE A 213 10.45 14.62 5.61
CA PHE A 213 11.76 14.01 5.75
C PHE A 213 12.85 14.73 4.95
N ILE A 214 12.53 15.13 3.71
CA ILE A 214 13.49 15.75 2.79
C ILE A 214 13.72 17.23 3.14
N ILE A 215 12.64 17.99 3.34
CA ILE A 215 12.72 19.46 3.49
C ILE A 215 12.88 19.86 4.97
N GLY A 216 12.44 19.01 5.88
CA GLY A 216 12.34 19.28 7.30
C GLY A 216 10.90 19.55 7.76
N PRO A 217 10.65 19.43 9.06
CA PRO A 217 9.33 19.64 9.61
C PRO A 217 8.92 21.11 9.53
N THR A 218 7.73 21.36 9.05
CA THR A 218 7.11 22.70 9.00
C THR A 218 6.81 23.28 10.39
N LYS A 219 7.04 22.51 11.47
CA LYS A 219 6.85 22.95 12.87
C LYS A 219 8.17 23.40 13.49
N PRO A 220 8.24 24.60 14.07
CA PRO A 220 9.41 25.05 14.83
C PRO A 220 9.63 24.12 16.03
N ASN A 221 10.90 23.71 16.28
CA ASN A 221 11.37 22.85 17.38
C ASN A 221 11.40 21.31 17.17
N ALA A 222 11.21 20.78 15.98
CA ALA A 222 11.58 19.39 15.72
C ALA A 222 13.06 19.31 15.32
N SER A 223 13.81 18.35 15.88
CA SER A 223 15.19 18.09 15.47
C SER A 223 15.22 17.61 14.02
N TYR A 224 15.75 18.43 13.14
CA TYR A 224 15.91 18.10 11.73
C TYR A 224 17.36 17.68 11.47
N ASN A 225 17.54 16.55 10.85
CA ASN A 225 18.82 16.09 10.36
C ASN A 225 18.79 16.19 8.82
N PRO A 226 19.51 17.16 8.23
CA PRO A 226 19.45 17.39 6.79
C PRO A 226 19.89 16.16 6.00
N VAL A 227 19.24 15.93 4.86
CA VAL A 227 19.62 14.93 3.86
C VAL A 227 20.85 15.46 3.13
N SER A 228 21.92 14.64 3.04
CA SER A 228 23.15 15.02 2.33
C SER A 228 23.03 14.84 0.84
N CYS A 229 22.26 13.82 0.39
CA CYS A 229 22.03 13.58 -1.04
C CYS A 229 20.73 12.76 -1.23
N ILE A 230 20.01 13.06 -2.30
CA ILE A 230 18.84 12.32 -2.76
C ILE A 230 19.30 11.33 -3.83
N ILE A 231 19.00 10.04 -3.65
CA ILE A 231 19.09 9.02 -4.71
C ILE A 231 17.68 8.87 -5.27
N ASN A 232 17.44 9.49 -6.43
CA ASN A 232 16.14 9.42 -7.10
C ASN A 232 16.10 8.24 -8.07
N ILE A 233 15.21 7.28 -7.84
CA ILE A 233 15.06 6.10 -8.69
C ILE A 233 13.91 6.32 -9.65
N VAL A 234 14.20 6.14 -10.93
CA VAL A 234 13.28 6.30 -12.07
C VAL A 234 13.16 4.98 -12.81
N ASP A 235 11.93 4.58 -13.12
CA ASP A 235 11.65 3.45 -14.01
C ASP A 235 11.89 3.88 -15.46
N ALA A 236 12.96 3.37 -16.08
CA ALA A 236 13.33 3.68 -17.47
C ALA A 236 12.25 3.26 -18.49
N THR A 237 11.41 2.28 -18.16
CA THR A 237 10.32 1.82 -19.05
C THR A 237 9.10 2.74 -19.03
N ASN A 238 8.98 3.62 -18.01
CA ASN A 238 7.91 4.61 -17.83
C ASN A 238 8.50 5.97 -17.42
N ILE A 239 9.48 6.41 -18.16
CA ILE A 239 10.38 7.50 -17.76
C ILE A 239 9.65 8.85 -17.66
N GLU A 240 8.77 9.19 -18.61
CA GLU A 240 8.10 10.48 -18.66
C GLU A 240 7.35 10.78 -17.36
N ARG A 241 6.66 9.78 -16.84
CA ARG A 241 5.91 9.92 -15.60
C ARG A 241 6.81 10.07 -14.38
N ASN A 242 7.88 9.29 -14.34
CA ASN A 242 8.78 9.29 -13.19
C ASN A 242 9.58 10.60 -13.09
N LEU A 243 9.90 11.23 -14.21
CA LEU A 243 10.59 12.50 -14.27
C LEU A 243 9.79 13.67 -13.67
N TYR A 244 8.47 13.58 -13.57
CA TYR A 244 7.67 14.62 -12.92
C TYR A 244 8.08 14.84 -11.45
N LEU A 245 8.27 13.76 -10.70
CA LEU A 245 8.81 13.83 -9.34
C LEU A 245 10.25 14.32 -9.34
N THR A 246 11.08 13.86 -10.28
CA THR A 246 12.47 14.28 -10.42
C THR A 246 12.59 15.80 -10.52
N MET A 247 11.74 16.43 -11.34
CA MET A 247 11.74 17.89 -11.48
C MET A 247 11.40 18.60 -10.17
N GLN A 248 10.42 18.12 -9.42
CA GLN A 248 10.09 18.70 -8.12
C GLN A 248 11.22 18.52 -7.08
N LEU A 249 11.96 17.40 -7.15
CA LEU A 249 13.14 17.19 -6.30
C LEU A 249 14.30 18.13 -6.68
N MET A 250 14.49 18.40 -7.96
CA MET A 250 15.51 19.34 -8.43
C MET A 250 15.20 20.79 -7.97
N GLU A 251 13.93 21.17 -7.87
CA GLU A 251 13.52 22.49 -7.33
C GLU A 251 13.93 22.66 -5.85
N LEU A 252 14.24 21.57 -5.13
CA LEU A 252 14.70 21.62 -3.73
C LEU A 252 16.16 22.06 -3.57
N ASN A 253 16.95 22.06 -4.62
CA ASN A 253 18.38 22.41 -4.59
C ASN A 253 19.22 21.56 -3.61
N ILE A 254 18.82 20.30 -3.41
CA ILE A 254 19.55 19.32 -2.59
C ILE A 254 20.45 18.49 -3.53
N PRO A 255 21.72 18.17 -3.14
CA PRO A 255 22.53 17.24 -3.89
C PRO A 255 21.77 15.98 -4.29
N MET A 256 21.85 15.59 -5.58
CA MET A 256 20.99 14.53 -6.10
C MET A 256 21.68 13.74 -7.23
N VAL A 257 21.42 12.43 -7.26
CA VAL A 257 21.75 11.54 -8.38
C VAL A 257 20.49 10.86 -8.91
N LEU A 258 20.41 10.66 -10.22
CA LEU A 258 19.30 9.99 -10.90
C LEU A 258 19.69 8.56 -11.25
N ALA A 259 19.01 7.57 -10.67
CA ALA A 259 19.22 6.16 -10.98
C ALA A 259 18.14 5.66 -11.95
N LEU A 260 18.51 5.40 -13.19
CA LEU A 260 17.62 4.83 -14.22
C LEU A 260 17.57 3.31 -14.05
N ASN A 261 16.53 2.83 -13.40
CA ASN A 261 16.34 1.40 -13.16
C ASN A 261 15.60 0.70 -14.31
N PHE A 262 15.70 -0.62 -14.40
CA PHE A 262 15.16 -1.46 -15.48
C PHE A 262 15.77 -1.20 -16.86
N MET A 263 17.01 -0.73 -16.92
CA MET A 263 17.71 -0.56 -18.19
C MET A 263 17.86 -1.87 -18.96
N ASP A 264 18.01 -2.98 -18.25
CA ASP A 264 18.04 -4.32 -18.85
C ASP A 264 16.72 -4.72 -19.55
N GLU A 265 15.57 -4.25 -19.07
CA GLU A 265 14.28 -4.43 -19.74
C GLU A 265 14.15 -3.49 -20.94
N MET A 266 14.60 -2.25 -20.81
CA MET A 266 14.58 -1.25 -21.88
C MET A 266 15.40 -1.72 -23.07
N GLU A 267 16.66 -2.09 -22.86
CA GLU A 267 17.59 -2.59 -23.88
C GLU A 267 17.12 -3.94 -24.46
N GLY A 268 16.63 -4.86 -23.62
CA GLY A 268 16.10 -6.15 -24.04
C GLY A 268 14.89 -6.05 -24.98
N ASN A 269 14.22 -4.92 -25.01
CA ASN A 269 13.09 -4.61 -25.90
C ASN A 269 13.51 -3.74 -27.11
N GLY A 270 14.79 -3.38 -27.23
CA GLY A 270 15.33 -2.59 -28.33
C GLY A 270 15.15 -1.09 -28.18
N GLY A 271 14.86 -0.62 -26.95
CA GLY A 271 14.90 0.79 -26.57
C GLY A 271 16.24 1.14 -25.94
N THR A 272 16.55 2.43 -25.80
CA THR A 272 17.72 2.92 -25.07
C THR A 272 17.50 4.35 -24.59
N ILE A 273 18.32 4.79 -23.64
CA ILE A 273 18.33 6.17 -23.15
C ILE A 273 19.72 6.74 -23.39
N LEU A 274 19.76 7.91 -24.00
CA LEU A 274 21.00 8.65 -24.22
C LEU A 274 21.41 9.36 -22.91
N VAL A 275 22.05 8.60 -22.03
CA VAL A 275 22.38 9.02 -20.66
C VAL A 275 23.11 10.37 -20.65
N ASN A 276 24.17 10.54 -21.42
CA ASN A 276 24.94 11.78 -21.46
C ASN A 276 24.17 13.01 -21.93
N ALA A 277 23.25 12.82 -22.90
CA ALA A 277 22.39 13.90 -23.35
C ALA A 277 21.39 14.29 -22.27
N MET A 278 20.88 13.29 -21.52
CA MET A 278 20.00 13.50 -20.38
C MET A 278 20.69 14.20 -19.23
N GLU A 279 21.90 13.77 -18.85
CA GLU A 279 22.76 14.44 -17.85
C GLU A 279 22.99 15.90 -18.19
N LYS A 280 23.41 16.16 -19.43
CA LYS A 280 23.67 17.51 -19.90
C LYS A 280 22.42 18.40 -19.83
N THR A 281 21.24 17.85 -20.10
CA THR A 281 19.99 18.61 -20.11
C THR A 281 19.45 18.83 -18.69
N LEU A 282 19.56 17.82 -17.82
CA LEU A 282 19.12 17.90 -16.43
C LEU A 282 20.13 18.62 -15.54
N GLY A 283 21.42 18.53 -15.84
CA GLY A 283 22.48 19.12 -15.02
C GLY A 283 22.71 18.38 -13.71
N LEU A 284 22.59 17.05 -13.73
CA LEU A 284 22.87 16.16 -12.61
C LEU A 284 23.33 14.78 -13.11
N PRO A 285 24.09 14.00 -12.32
CA PRO A 285 24.52 12.66 -12.72
C PRO A 285 23.35 11.71 -12.93
N VAL A 286 23.37 10.95 -14.03
CA VAL A 286 22.36 9.96 -14.43
C VAL A 286 23.01 8.60 -14.58
N ILE A 287 22.69 7.65 -13.74
CA ILE A 287 23.34 6.34 -13.69
C ILE A 287 22.37 5.24 -14.13
N PRO A 288 22.66 4.52 -15.22
CA PRO A 288 21.85 3.38 -15.66
C PRO A 288 22.09 2.18 -14.74
N ILE A 289 21.01 1.61 -14.19
CA ILE A 289 21.09 0.46 -13.28
C ILE A 289 20.09 -0.63 -13.62
N SER A 290 20.40 -1.84 -13.17
CA SER A 290 19.42 -2.91 -12.96
C SER A 290 19.53 -3.39 -11.51
N ALA A 291 18.66 -2.89 -10.64
CA ALA A 291 18.69 -3.21 -9.22
C ALA A 291 18.48 -4.71 -8.94
N SER A 292 17.67 -5.39 -9.76
CA SER A 292 17.43 -6.84 -9.64
C SER A 292 18.67 -7.67 -9.97
N LYS A 293 19.47 -7.25 -10.93
CA LYS A 293 20.70 -7.91 -11.37
C LYS A 293 21.97 -7.39 -10.70
N ASN A 294 21.84 -6.35 -9.86
CA ASN A 294 22.96 -5.65 -9.21
C ASN A 294 23.96 -5.06 -10.20
N GLN A 295 23.46 -4.54 -11.34
CA GLN A 295 24.29 -3.88 -12.36
C GLN A 295 24.24 -2.37 -12.17
N GLY A 296 25.37 -1.67 -12.30
CA GLY A 296 25.47 -0.21 -12.14
C GLY A 296 25.33 0.29 -10.69
N VAL A 297 25.10 -0.60 -9.71
CA VAL A 297 24.82 -0.19 -8.31
C VAL A 297 26.06 0.35 -7.60
N ILE A 298 27.25 -0.20 -7.90
CA ILE A 298 28.52 0.29 -7.30
C ILE A 298 28.79 1.71 -7.81
N GLU A 299 28.68 1.92 -9.11
CA GLU A 299 28.81 3.18 -9.79
C GLU A 299 27.85 4.24 -9.20
N LEU A 300 26.58 3.86 -9.02
CA LEU A 300 25.60 4.74 -8.37
C LEU A 300 26.03 5.17 -6.95
N ILE A 301 26.59 4.25 -6.16
CA ILE A 301 27.06 4.56 -4.81
C ILE A 301 28.23 5.54 -4.84
N GLU A 302 29.21 5.32 -5.72
CA GLU A 302 30.40 6.18 -5.85
C GLU A 302 29.99 7.60 -6.24
N HIS A 303 29.10 7.76 -7.23
CA HIS A 303 28.55 9.06 -7.60
C HIS A 303 27.75 9.70 -6.46
N ALA A 304 26.88 8.93 -5.78
CA ALA A 304 26.08 9.48 -4.69
C ALA A 304 26.94 9.99 -3.52
N ILE A 305 28.01 9.26 -3.18
CA ILE A 305 28.96 9.67 -2.13
C ILE A 305 29.69 10.92 -2.55
N HIS A 306 30.18 10.97 -3.79
CA HIS A 306 30.88 12.12 -4.33
C HIS A 306 30.02 13.37 -4.30
N VAL A 307 28.83 13.30 -4.91
CA VAL A 307 27.84 14.39 -4.92
C VAL A 307 27.46 14.85 -3.50
N ALA A 308 27.32 13.91 -2.56
CA ALA A 308 27.03 14.24 -1.17
C ALA A 308 28.20 14.93 -0.46
N GLN A 309 29.44 14.47 -0.72
CA GLN A 309 30.66 15.00 -0.08
C GLN A 309 30.97 16.40 -0.55
N TYR A 310 30.85 16.65 -1.86
CA TYR A 310 31.10 17.94 -2.47
C TYR A 310 29.89 18.87 -2.49
N GLN A 311 28.73 18.41 -1.99
CA GLN A 311 27.47 19.16 -1.96
C GLN A 311 27.01 19.69 -3.33
N GLU A 312 27.15 18.89 -4.36
CA GLU A 312 26.80 19.23 -5.73
C GLU A 312 25.29 19.24 -5.95
N ALA A 313 24.72 20.42 -5.94
CA ALA A 313 23.30 20.62 -6.25
C ALA A 313 23.04 20.52 -7.76
N PRO A 314 21.81 20.14 -8.19
CA PRO A 314 21.47 20.14 -9.61
C PRO A 314 21.74 21.50 -10.28
N ALA A 315 22.47 21.47 -11.39
CA ALA A 315 22.83 22.72 -12.11
C ALA A 315 21.59 23.40 -12.71
N ARG A 316 20.52 22.65 -12.96
CA ARG A 316 19.26 23.18 -13.46
C ARG A 316 18.16 23.08 -12.41
N GLN A 317 17.57 24.19 -12.03
CA GLN A 317 16.41 24.27 -11.13
C GLN A 317 15.20 24.91 -11.83
N ASP A 318 15.44 25.57 -12.95
CA ASP A 318 14.41 26.25 -13.72
C ASP A 318 14.07 25.48 -15.01
N PHE A 319 12.80 25.11 -15.12
CA PHE A 319 12.23 24.36 -16.24
C PHE A 319 11.33 25.20 -17.13
N CYS A 320 11.08 26.45 -16.73
CA CYS A 320 10.29 27.38 -17.52
C CYS A 320 11.16 28.11 -18.54
N SER A 321 10.66 28.20 -19.78
CA SER A 321 11.31 28.99 -20.82
C SER A 321 10.64 30.35 -20.98
N PRO A 322 11.42 31.44 -21.13
CA PRO A 322 10.83 32.74 -21.49
C PRO A 322 10.07 32.73 -22.82
N GLN A 323 10.33 31.72 -23.65
CA GLN A 323 9.72 31.57 -24.98
C GLN A 323 8.46 30.71 -24.96
N ASP A 324 8.28 29.85 -23.97
CA ASP A 324 7.13 28.95 -23.88
C ASP A 324 5.87 29.75 -23.58
N HIS A 325 4.90 29.69 -24.51
CA HIS A 325 3.62 30.34 -24.40
C HIS A 325 3.70 31.83 -23.96
N GLY A 326 4.65 32.57 -24.54
CA GLY A 326 4.90 33.96 -24.20
C GLY A 326 5.55 34.22 -22.85
N GLY A 327 6.04 33.17 -22.14
CA GLY A 327 6.78 33.27 -20.89
C GLY A 327 5.93 33.63 -19.66
N ALA A 328 4.61 33.42 -19.71
CA ALA A 328 3.71 33.77 -18.60
C ALA A 328 4.07 33.08 -17.28
N VAL A 329 4.31 31.74 -17.32
CA VAL A 329 4.72 30.96 -16.14
C VAL A 329 6.09 31.40 -15.64
N HIS A 330 7.04 31.64 -16.54
CA HIS A 330 8.38 32.12 -16.20
C HIS A 330 8.31 33.47 -15.46
N ARG A 331 7.60 34.47 -16.00
CA ARG A 331 7.44 35.76 -15.32
C ARG A 331 6.77 35.65 -13.97
N CYS A 332 5.72 34.82 -13.86
CA CYS A 332 5.01 34.56 -12.60
C CYS A 332 5.94 34.00 -11.53
N LEU A 333 6.65 32.92 -11.84
CA LEU A 333 7.55 32.26 -10.91
C LEU A 333 8.68 33.18 -10.44
N HIS A 334 9.37 33.86 -11.38
CA HIS A 334 10.46 34.75 -11.04
C HIS A 334 10.01 35.98 -10.24
N ALA A 335 8.84 36.55 -10.53
CA ALA A 335 8.28 37.64 -9.74
C ALA A 335 7.97 37.20 -8.30
N ILE A 336 7.39 36.00 -8.13
CA ILE A 336 7.11 35.46 -6.80
C ILE A 336 8.40 35.09 -6.07
N MET A 337 9.39 34.51 -6.75
CA MET A 337 10.71 34.20 -6.13
C MET A 337 11.33 35.44 -5.48
N HIS A 338 11.40 36.55 -6.23
CA HIS A 338 11.92 37.80 -5.69
C HIS A 338 11.13 38.36 -4.50
N LEU A 339 9.80 38.15 -4.51
CA LEU A 339 8.94 38.65 -3.44
C LEU A 339 9.09 37.86 -2.13
N ILE A 340 9.40 36.54 -2.22
CA ILE A 340 9.43 35.65 -1.06
C ILE A 340 10.85 35.30 -0.59
N GLU A 341 11.89 35.80 -1.22
CA GLU A 341 13.29 35.43 -0.97
C GLU A 341 13.63 35.55 0.52
N ASP A 342 13.38 36.71 1.13
CA ASP A 342 13.63 36.97 2.58
C ASP A 342 12.82 36.06 3.50
N HIS A 343 11.58 35.69 3.10
CA HIS A 343 10.72 34.81 3.87
C HIS A 343 11.19 33.36 3.79
N ALA A 344 11.56 32.90 2.59
CA ALA A 344 12.06 31.57 2.36
C ALA A 344 13.39 31.29 3.07
N GLU A 345 14.31 32.27 3.07
CA GLU A 345 15.58 32.18 3.81
C GLU A 345 15.36 32.05 5.33
N LYS A 346 14.43 32.81 5.92
CA LYS A 346 14.09 32.74 7.34
C LYS A 346 13.61 31.37 7.80
N VAL A 347 12.87 30.65 6.92
CA VAL A 347 12.35 29.31 7.22
C VAL A 347 13.17 28.19 6.61
N HIS A 348 14.32 28.54 5.99
CA HIS A 348 15.23 27.60 5.31
C HIS A 348 14.56 26.77 4.21
N PHE A 349 13.61 27.36 3.49
CA PHE A 349 13.01 26.71 2.32
C PHE A 349 13.72 27.13 1.04
N PRO A 350 13.94 26.20 0.08
CA PRO A 350 14.42 26.56 -1.25
C PRO A 350 13.44 27.52 -1.95
N VAL A 351 13.94 28.68 -2.35
CA VAL A 351 13.10 29.78 -2.88
C VAL A 351 12.28 29.32 -4.10
N ARG A 352 12.91 28.55 -5.02
CA ARG A 352 12.26 28.03 -6.23
C ARG A 352 11.11 27.08 -5.89
N PHE A 353 11.34 26.15 -4.99
CA PHE A 353 10.31 25.21 -4.52
C PHE A 353 9.15 25.95 -3.82
N ALA A 354 9.47 26.91 -2.94
CA ALA A 354 8.47 27.71 -2.25
C ALA A 354 7.61 28.51 -3.23
N ALA A 355 8.22 29.15 -4.23
CA ALA A 355 7.51 29.88 -5.27
C ALA A 355 6.60 28.95 -6.11
N ALA A 356 7.10 27.79 -6.55
CA ALA A 356 6.32 26.83 -7.31
C ALA A 356 5.09 26.35 -6.51
N LYS A 357 5.28 26.01 -5.22
CA LYS A 357 4.19 25.58 -4.33
C LYS A 357 3.21 26.70 -3.99
N LEU A 358 3.66 27.95 -3.87
CA LEU A 358 2.77 29.09 -3.76
C LEU A 358 1.93 29.24 -5.02
N VAL A 359 2.52 29.18 -6.22
CA VAL A 359 1.75 29.24 -7.47
C VAL A 359 0.69 28.14 -7.53
N GLU A 360 1.03 26.92 -7.16
CA GLU A 360 0.10 25.78 -7.08
C GLU A 360 -1.00 25.96 -6.01
N GLY A 361 -0.81 26.86 -5.04
CA GLY A 361 -1.79 27.12 -3.96
C GLY A 361 -1.66 26.20 -2.76
N ASP A 362 -0.43 25.75 -2.41
CA ASP A 362 -0.16 24.94 -1.21
C ASP A 362 -0.28 25.79 0.06
N ALA A 363 -1.41 25.68 0.74
CA ALA A 363 -1.71 26.41 1.97
C ALA A 363 -0.72 26.12 3.12
N SER A 364 -0.02 24.99 3.11
CA SER A 364 0.96 24.65 4.15
C SER A 364 2.25 25.47 4.01
N ILE A 365 2.68 25.70 2.77
CA ILE A 365 3.84 26.55 2.47
C ILE A 365 3.49 28.03 2.67
N GLU A 366 2.31 28.46 2.22
CA GLU A 366 1.82 29.83 2.42
C GLU A 366 1.84 30.20 3.91
N LYS A 367 1.29 29.31 4.74
CA LYS A 367 1.31 29.51 6.21
C LYS A 367 2.71 29.48 6.82
N ALA A 368 3.61 28.64 6.30
CA ALA A 368 4.97 28.51 6.81
C ALA A 368 5.83 29.75 6.52
N LEU A 369 5.63 30.38 5.38
CA LEU A 369 6.33 31.59 4.96
C LEU A 369 5.90 32.84 5.77
N GLY A 370 4.69 32.86 6.33
CA GLY A 370 4.20 33.95 7.17
C GLY A 370 4.14 35.28 6.43
N LEU A 371 3.63 35.28 5.21
CA LEU A 371 3.53 36.44 4.33
C LEU A 371 2.61 37.52 4.91
N SER A 372 2.90 38.77 4.63
CA SER A 372 2.02 39.88 4.96
C SER A 372 0.81 39.91 4.01
N LYS A 373 -0.28 40.52 4.45
CA LYS A 373 -1.50 40.61 3.64
C LYS A 373 -1.28 41.31 2.27
N ASN A 374 -0.40 42.29 2.21
CA ASN A 374 -0.05 42.98 0.95
C ASN A 374 0.71 42.05 0.00
N GLU A 375 1.59 41.20 0.52
CA GLU A 375 2.33 40.21 -0.27
C GLU A 375 1.40 39.13 -0.79
N GLU A 376 0.46 38.62 0.03
CA GLU A 376 -0.56 37.69 -0.38
C GLU A 376 -1.44 38.26 -1.53
N GLU A 377 -1.88 39.52 -1.40
CA GLU A 377 -2.66 40.21 -2.44
C GLU A 377 -1.83 40.41 -3.73
N THR A 378 -0.55 40.72 -3.62
CA THR A 378 0.37 40.85 -4.76
C THR A 378 0.60 39.53 -5.46
N ILE A 379 0.85 38.44 -4.71
CA ILE A 379 1.01 37.08 -5.24
C ILE A 379 -0.27 36.66 -5.99
N GLU A 380 -1.43 36.92 -5.39
CA GLU A 380 -2.71 36.56 -6.03
C GLU A 380 -2.95 37.36 -7.33
N HIS A 381 -2.50 38.60 -7.39
CA HIS A 381 -2.55 39.39 -8.62
C HIS A 381 -1.65 38.80 -9.72
N ILE A 382 -0.41 38.44 -9.37
CA ILE A 382 0.54 37.82 -10.29
C ILE A 382 0.00 36.48 -10.81
N ARG A 383 -0.58 35.66 -9.92
CA ARG A 383 -1.23 34.39 -10.29
C ARG A 383 -2.35 34.58 -11.27
N LYS A 384 -3.26 35.53 -11.04
CA LYS A 384 -4.40 35.85 -11.94
C LYS A 384 -3.93 36.35 -13.31
N GLN A 385 -2.93 37.20 -13.35
CA GLN A 385 -2.35 37.64 -14.61
C GLN A 385 -1.82 36.46 -15.43
N MET A 386 -1.10 35.51 -14.79
CA MET A 386 -0.62 34.32 -15.48
C MET A 386 -1.78 33.44 -15.97
N GLU A 387 -2.85 33.25 -15.16
CA GLU A 387 -4.03 32.47 -15.55
C GLU A 387 -4.75 33.11 -16.78
N GLU A 388 -4.87 34.42 -16.83
CA GLU A 388 -5.47 35.15 -17.97
C GLU A 388 -4.61 35.01 -19.21
N GLU A 389 -3.28 35.15 -19.10
CA GLU A 389 -2.34 35.03 -20.22
C GLU A 389 -2.27 33.57 -20.76
N ARG A 390 -2.37 32.57 -19.89
CA ARG A 390 -2.33 31.16 -20.26
C ARG A 390 -3.67 30.59 -20.70
N GLY A 391 -4.76 31.22 -20.33
CA GLY A 391 -6.12 30.68 -20.53
C GLY A 391 -6.43 29.39 -19.77
N MET A 392 -5.66 29.11 -18.73
CA MET A 392 -5.85 27.96 -17.85
C MET A 392 -5.49 28.33 -16.40
N ASP A 393 -6.00 27.57 -15.45
CA ASP A 393 -5.70 27.82 -14.05
C ASP A 393 -4.25 27.54 -13.67
N ARG A 394 -3.80 28.12 -12.56
CA ARG A 394 -2.42 28.10 -12.07
C ARG A 394 -1.84 26.68 -11.90
N ALA A 395 -2.60 25.75 -11.37
CA ALA A 395 -2.13 24.38 -11.12
C ALA A 395 -1.95 23.62 -12.43
N ALA A 396 -2.88 23.79 -13.40
CA ALA A 396 -2.74 23.22 -14.73
C ALA A 396 -1.57 23.83 -15.50
N ALA A 397 -1.35 25.14 -15.40
CA ALA A 397 -0.24 25.82 -16.05
C ALA A 397 1.13 25.34 -15.53
N MET A 398 1.25 25.09 -14.22
CA MET A 398 2.46 24.53 -13.62
C MET A 398 2.71 23.07 -14.04
N ALA A 399 1.66 22.25 -14.08
CA ALA A 399 1.78 20.86 -14.54
C ALA A 399 2.14 20.81 -16.03
N ASP A 400 1.49 21.62 -16.86
CA ASP A 400 1.74 21.71 -18.30
C ASP A 400 3.20 22.13 -18.60
N MET A 401 3.71 23.12 -17.88
CA MET A 401 5.13 23.53 -18.01
C MET A 401 6.08 22.35 -17.74
N ARG A 402 5.86 21.59 -16.66
CA ARG A 402 6.72 20.43 -16.32
C ARG A 402 6.60 19.32 -17.37
N TYR A 403 5.38 18.97 -17.78
CA TYR A 403 5.19 17.92 -18.79
C TYR A 403 5.74 18.33 -20.15
N SER A 404 5.60 19.58 -20.57
CA SER A 404 6.21 20.11 -21.81
C SER A 404 7.73 19.97 -21.77
N PHE A 405 8.37 20.26 -20.64
CA PHE A 405 9.81 20.06 -20.49
C PHE A 405 10.19 18.57 -20.57
N ILE A 406 9.43 17.69 -19.87
CA ILE A 406 9.65 16.25 -19.86
C ILE A 406 9.50 15.66 -21.29
N GLU A 407 8.48 16.06 -22.02
CA GLU A 407 8.24 15.59 -23.39
C GLU A 407 9.40 16.00 -24.32
N ASN A 408 9.87 17.23 -24.22
CA ASN A 408 11.04 17.70 -24.97
C ASN A 408 12.31 16.96 -24.58
N LEU A 409 12.53 16.72 -23.30
CA LEU A 409 13.68 15.95 -22.82
C LEU A 409 13.63 14.50 -23.36
N CYS A 410 12.51 13.81 -23.18
CA CYS A 410 12.36 12.43 -23.62
C CYS A 410 12.41 12.30 -25.15
N ALA A 411 11.83 13.23 -25.90
CA ALA A 411 11.91 13.24 -27.36
C ALA A 411 13.36 13.28 -27.88
N ASN A 412 14.27 13.92 -27.15
CA ASN A 412 15.67 14.07 -27.53
C ASN A 412 16.61 13.01 -26.92
N THR A 413 16.17 12.28 -25.87
CA THR A 413 17.07 11.41 -25.11
C THR A 413 16.60 9.97 -24.99
N VAL A 414 15.33 9.67 -25.30
CA VAL A 414 14.74 8.34 -25.12
C VAL A 414 14.34 7.75 -26.45
N VAL A 415 14.87 6.58 -26.76
CA VAL A 415 14.45 5.74 -27.90
C VAL A 415 13.49 4.67 -27.36
N HIS A 416 12.22 4.83 -27.64
CA HIS A 416 11.21 3.90 -27.16
C HIS A 416 11.26 2.56 -27.91
N PRO A 417 11.11 1.42 -27.20
CA PRO A 417 10.97 0.13 -27.86
C PRO A 417 9.65 0.09 -28.65
N LYS A 418 9.66 -0.40 -29.88
CA LYS A 418 8.46 -0.49 -30.74
C LYS A 418 7.31 -1.28 -30.10
N LYS A 419 7.60 -2.31 -29.30
CA LYS A 419 6.63 -3.05 -28.46
C LYS A 419 7.39 -3.76 -27.35
N SER A 420 7.09 -3.43 -26.08
CA SER A 420 7.62 -4.18 -24.93
C SER A 420 7.00 -5.59 -24.90
N LYS A 421 7.86 -6.62 -24.83
CA LYS A 421 7.43 -8.03 -24.69
C LYS A 421 6.65 -8.24 -23.41
N GLU A 422 7.06 -7.56 -22.35
CA GLU A 422 6.42 -7.58 -21.04
C GLU A 422 5.01 -6.98 -21.09
N ALA A 423 4.82 -5.87 -21.77
CA ALA A 423 3.52 -5.25 -21.95
C ALA A 423 2.57 -6.14 -22.78
N ILE A 424 3.05 -6.75 -23.88
CA ILE A 424 2.25 -7.69 -24.68
C ILE A 424 1.82 -8.90 -23.83
N ARG A 425 2.75 -9.49 -23.08
CA ARG A 425 2.47 -10.62 -22.17
C ARG A 425 1.48 -10.23 -21.08
N SER A 426 1.68 -9.06 -20.45
CA SER A 426 0.78 -8.53 -19.44
C SER A 426 -0.62 -8.30 -19.99
N ALA A 427 -0.76 -7.73 -21.19
CA ALA A 427 -2.06 -7.54 -21.83
C ALA A 427 -2.76 -8.87 -22.15
N ALA A 428 -2.02 -9.91 -22.57
CA ALA A 428 -2.57 -11.24 -22.82
C ALA A 428 -3.09 -11.90 -21.51
N ILE A 429 -2.33 -11.80 -20.41
CA ILE A 429 -2.72 -12.31 -19.10
C ILE A 429 -3.92 -11.52 -18.56
N ASP A 430 -3.91 -10.21 -18.68
CA ASP A 430 -4.99 -9.32 -18.23
C ASP A 430 -6.31 -9.58 -18.94
N LYS A 431 -6.29 -10.07 -20.20
CA LYS A 431 -7.50 -10.47 -20.92
C LYS A 431 -8.29 -11.54 -20.16
N ILE A 432 -7.60 -12.41 -19.41
CA ILE A 432 -8.20 -13.45 -18.58
C ILE A 432 -8.47 -12.91 -17.17
N LEU A 433 -7.45 -12.35 -16.51
CA LEU A 433 -7.50 -11.99 -15.10
C LEU A 433 -8.33 -10.73 -14.79
N THR A 434 -8.56 -9.87 -15.78
CA THR A 434 -9.43 -8.69 -15.65
C THR A 434 -10.63 -8.72 -16.62
N GLY A 435 -10.88 -9.86 -17.28
CA GLY A 435 -11.98 -10.04 -18.22
C GLY A 435 -13.35 -10.01 -17.53
N LYS A 436 -14.39 -9.54 -18.23
CA LYS A 436 -15.75 -9.32 -17.68
C LYS A 436 -16.35 -10.54 -16.96
N TRP A 437 -16.14 -11.73 -17.50
CA TRP A 437 -16.71 -13.00 -16.99
C TRP A 437 -15.67 -13.92 -16.37
N THR A 438 -14.39 -13.71 -16.70
CA THR A 438 -13.28 -14.59 -16.28
C THR A 438 -12.59 -14.11 -15.02
N ALA A 439 -12.63 -12.80 -14.69
CA ALA A 439 -11.89 -12.23 -13.58
C ALA A 439 -12.25 -12.84 -12.21
N LEU A 440 -13.55 -12.92 -11.88
CA LEU A 440 -13.99 -13.48 -10.60
C LEU A 440 -13.73 -14.98 -10.48
N PRO A 441 -14.09 -15.84 -11.49
CA PRO A 441 -13.73 -17.24 -11.43
C PRO A 441 -12.23 -17.51 -11.34
N ALA A 442 -11.40 -16.78 -12.12
CA ALA A 442 -9.94 -16.88 -12.03
C ALA A 442 -9.40 -16.48 -10.66
N PHE A 443 -9.94 -15.42 -10.09
CA PHE A 443 -9.62 -14.98 -8.75
C PHE A 443 -9.91 -16.05 -7.69
N PHE A 444 -11.12 -16.60 -7.68
CA PHE A 444 -11.48 -17.66 -6.72
C PHE A 444 -10.65 -18.92 -6.91
N LEU A 445 -10.33 -19.29 -8.16
CA LEU A 445 -9.47 -20.43 -8.46
C LEU A 445 -8.05 -20.24 -7.92
N ILE A 446 -7.44 -19.07 -8.18
CA ILE A 446 -6.09 -18.74 -7.70
C ILE A 446 -6.06 -18.78 -6.17
N MET A 447 -7.04 -18.15 -5.51
CA MET A 447 -7.11 -18.15 -4.05
C MET A 447 -7.33 -19.54 -3.47
N ALA A 448 -8.20 -20.36 -4.10
CA ALA A 448 -8.43 -21.75 -3.68
C ALA A 448 -7.14 -22.58 -3.79
N VAL A 449 -6.38 -22.43 -4.87
CA VAL A 449 -5.09 -23.13 -5.05
C VAL A 449 -4.08 -22.68 -3.98
N ILE A 450 -3.98 -21.37 -3.73
CA ILE A 450 -3.07 -20.84 -2.70
C ILE A 450 -3.44 -21.35 -1.31
N PHE A 451 -4.73 -21.34 -0.97
CA PHE A 451 -5.16 -21.83 0.33
C PHE A 451 -4.96 -23.34 0.46
N TRP A 452 -5.24 -24.11 -0.59
CA TRP A 452 -4.97 -25.55 -0.59
C TRP A 452 -3.48 -25.85 -0.41
N LEU A 453 -2.60 -25.15 -1.15
CA LEU A 453 -1.14 -25.30 -0.99
C LEU A 453 -0.66 -24.87 0.40
N THR A 454 -1.26 -23.83 0.98
CA THR A 454 -0.83 -23.28 2.27
C THR A 454 -1.29 -24.13 3.45
N PHE A 455 -2.55 -24.56 3.45
CA PHE A 455 -3.15 -25.17 4.65
C PHE A 455 -3.19 -26.70 4.61
N ASP A 456 -3.23 -27.29 3.42
CA ASP A 456 -3.35 -28.73 3.25
C ASP A 456 -1.99 -29.34 2.80
N PHE A 457 -1.54 -28.98 1.60
CA PHE A 457 -0.42 -29.66 0.95
C PHE A 457 0.96 -29.31 1.55
N LEU A 458 1.42 -28.06 1.46
CA LEU A 458 2.77 -27.69 1.92
C LEU A 458 2.79 -27.33 3.40
N GLY A 459 1.97 -26.37 3.79
CA GLY A 459 1.98 -25.88 5.17
C GLY A 459 1.44 -26.89 6.16
N GLY A 460 0.34 -27.61 5.81
CA GLY A 460 -0.23 -28.66 6.64
C GLY A 460 0.75 -29.79 6.89
N THR A 461 1.35 -30.35 5.84
CA THR A 461 2.35 -31.44 5.97
C THR A 461 3.57 -31.01 6.81
N MET A 462 4.06 -29.78 6.60
CA MET A 462 5.18 -29.25 7.41
C MET A 462 4.76 -29.02 8.87
N GLN A 463 3.53 -28.62 9.12
CA GLN A 463 2.96 -28.49 10.46
C GLN A 463 2.88 -29.84 11.15
N GLU A 464 2.32 -30.87 10.51
CA GLU A 464 2.22 -32.23 11.06
C GLU A 464 3.60 -32.76 11.49
N TRP A 465 4.60 -32.66 10.63
CA TRP A 465 5.97 -33.08 10.99
C TRP A 465 6.52 -32.30 12.20
N LEU A 466 6.24 -31.02 12.28
CA LEU A 466 6.71 -30.21 13.41
C LEU A 466 5.94 -30.55 14.70
N GLU A 467 4.65 -30.85 14.63
CA GLU A 467 3.83 -31.30 15.75
C GLU A 467 4.27 -32.66 16.27
N GLU A 468 4.56 -33.61 15.38
CA GLU A 468 5.15 -34.91 15.76
C GLU A 468 6.51 -34.74 16.45
N PHE A 469 7.35 -33.86 15.93
CA PHE A 469 8.65 -33.55 16.55
C PHE A 469 8.48 -32.92 17.94
N ILE A 470 7.57 -31.95 18.09
CA ILE A 470 7.28 -31.31 19.37
C ILE A 470 6.71 -32.33 20.37
N ALA A 471 5.78 -33.18 19.93
CA ALA A 471 5.20 -34.25 20.78
C ALA A 471 6.28 -35.21 21.25
N TRP A 472 7.15 -35.66 20.35
CA TRP A 472 8.29 -36.53 20.70
C TRP A 472 9.23 -35.87 21.72
N PHE A 473 9.55 -34.58 21.50
CA PHE A 473 10.41 -33.81 22.42
C PHE A 473 9.75 -33.61 23.79
N THR A 474 8.45 -33.33 23.81
CA THR A 474 7.64 -33.19 25.03
C THR A 474 7.61 -34.50 25.82
N GLN A 475 7.42 -35.63 25.15
CA GLN A 475 7.42 -36.94 25.80
C GLN A 475 8.76 -37.26 26.47
N ILE A 476 9.88 -37.07 25.77
CA ILE A 476 11.23 -37.28 26.34
C ILE A 476 11.45 -36.35 27.54
N SER A 477 11.02 -35.12 27.45
CA SER A 477 11.15 -34.17 28.55
C SER A 477 10.32 -34.58 29.75
N ASP A 478 9.10 -35.04 29.52
CA ASP A 478 8.20 -35.53 30.56
C ASP A 478 8.79 -36.75 31.29
N GLU A 479 9.28 -37.79 30.57
CA GLU A 479 9.96 -38.96 31.11
C GLU A 479 11.20 -38.57 31.92
N THR A 480 11.95 -37.57 31.45
CA THR A 480 13.13 -37.05 32.15
C THR A 480 12.75 -36.36 33.45
N LEU A 481 11.70 -35.51 33.47
CA LEU A 481 11.22 -34.86 34.69
C LEU A 481 10.69 -35.85 35.71
N ILE A 482 10.01 -36.92 35.27
CA ILE A 482 9.59 -38.04 36.14
C ILE A 482 10.81 -38.73 36.76
N SER A 483 11.83 -38.99 35.97
CA SER A 483 13.08 -39.67 36.47
C SER A 483 13.82 -38.83 37.50
N TRP A 484 13.73 -37.49 37.40
CA TRP A 484 14.31 -36.55 38.35
C TRP A 484 13.42 -36.32 39.58
N LYS A 485 12.25 -36.98 39.65
CA LYS A 485 11.26 -36.83 40.75
C LYS A 485 10.88 -35.37 40.99
N VAL A 486 10.65 -34.65 39.92
CA VAL A 486 10.17 -33.24 40.00
C VAL A 486 8.72 -33.25 40.50
N GLU A 487 8.37 -32.31 41.37
CA GLU A 487 7.00 -32.09 41.89
C GLU A 487 5.97 -31.95 40.75
N ASP A 488 4.80 -32.57 40.89
CA ASP A 488 3.77 -32.64 39.84
C ASP A 488 3.34 -31.28 39.32
N TRP A 489 3.21 -30.26 40.16
CA TRP A 489 2.85 -28.93 39.74
C TRP A 489 3.93 -28.24 38.87
N VAL A 490 5.24 -28.51 39.14
CA VAL A 490 6.36 -28.00 38.34
C VAL A 490 6.40 -28.71 36.99
N ARG A 491 6.14 -30.03 37.01
CA ARG A 491 6.05 -30.84 35.80
C ARG A 491 4.91 -30.31 34.88
N SER A 492 3.71 -30.11 35.45
CA SER A 492 2.58 -29.54 34.73
C SER A 492 2.88 -28.11 34.19
N LEU A 493 3.54 -27.27 34.96
CA LEU A 493 3.98 -25.95 34.48
C LEU A 493 4.88 -26.07 33.23
N ILE A 494 5.84 -27.00 33.25
CA ILE A 494 6.78 -27.15 32.13
C ILE A 494 6.09 -27.78 30.93
N ILE A 495 5.33 -28.84 31.10
CA ILE A 495 4.71 -29.61 30.02
C ILE A 495 3.46 -28.87 29.49
N ASP A 496 2.48 -28.61 30.38
CA ASP A 496 1.18 -28.04 29.98
C ASP A 496 1.21 -26.51 29.83
N GLY A 497 2.07 -25.83 30.60
CA GLY A 497 2.23 -24.36 30.52
C GLY A 497 3.24 -23.93 29.44
N VAL A 498 4.48 -24.41 29.51
CA VAL A 498 5.56 -23.95 28.64
C VAL A 498 5.57 -24.67 27.30
N TYR A 499 5.67 -26.03 27.31
CA TYR A 499 5.76 -26.78 26.05
C TYR A 499 4.51 -26.75 25.23
N ALA A 500 3.33 -26.83 25.84
CA ALA A 500 2.07 -26.66 25.13
C ALA A 500 1.97 -25.26 24.49
N GLY A 501 2.33 -24.19 25.23
CA GLY A 501 2.30 -22.81 24.71
C GLY A 501 3.32 -22.56 23.60
N VAL A 502 4.57 -22.96 23.78
CA VAL A 502 5.63 -22.83 22.77
C VAL A 502 5.33 -23.71 21.56
N GLY A 503 4.90 -24.94 21.80
CA GLY A 503 4.55 -25.92 20.77
C GLY A 503 3.46 -25.42 19.84
N THR A 504 2.36 -24.90 20.42
CA THR A 504 1.26 -24.33 19.64
C THR A 504 1.73 -23.18 18.74
N VAL A 505 2.56 -22.28 19.25
CA VAL A 505 3.07 -21.19 18.41
C VAL A 505 4.00 -21.69 17.31
N ALA A 506 4.88 -22.63 17.67
CA ALA A 506 5.87 -23.18 16.74
C ALA A 506 5.19 -23.97 15.61
N SER A 507 4.15 -24.74 15.92
CA SER A 507 3.45 -25.57 14.92
C SER A 507 2.79 -24.73 13.81
N PHE A 508 2.39 -23.48 14.09
CA PHE A 508 1.82 -22.59 13.07
C PHE A 508 2.84 -21.87 12.19
N VAL A 509 4.13 -21.84 12.57
CA VAL A 509 5.17 -21.14 11.81
C VAL A 509 5.26 -21.58 10.34
N PRO A 510 5.28 -22.89 10.02
CA PRO A 510 5.34 -23.36 8.64
C PRO A 510 4.19 -22.82 7.78
N ILE A 511 2.96 -22.92 8.26
CA ILE A 511 1.77 -22.41 7.55
C ILE A 511 1.91 -20.92 7.27
N ILE A 512 2.34 -20.14 8.26
CA ILE A 512 2.48 -18.70 8.14
C ILE A 512 3.59 -18.34 7.15
N VAL A 513 4.70 -19.05 7.17
CA VAL A 513 5.79 -18.87 6.20
C VAL A 513 5.33 -19.16 4.79
N VAL A 514 4.62 -20.26 4.56
CA VAL A 514 4.07 -20.63 3.25
C VAL A 514 3.02 -19.60 2.78
N LEU A 515 2.15 -19.16 3.68
CA LEU A 515 1.15 -18.11 3.39
C LEU A 515 1.84 -16.81 2.96
N PHE A 516 2.81 -16.32 3.71
CA PHE A 516 3.55 -15.11 3.36
C PHE A 516 4.32 -15.25 2.05
N PHE A 517 4.84 -16.45 1.75
CA PHE A 517 5.48 -16.73 0.46
C PHE A 517 4.52 -16.48 -0.70
N PHE A 518 3.33 -17.09 -0.68
CA PHE A 518 2.35 -16.90 -1.74
C PHE A 518 1.80 -15.47 -1.80
N LEU A 519 1.60 -14.82 -0.66
CA LEU A 519 1.16 -13.43 -0.62
C LEU A 519 2.21 -12.47 -1.19
N SER A 520 3.50 -12.62 -0.84
CA SER A 520 4.58 -11.85 -1.46
C SER A 520 4.65 -12.11 -2.97
N MET A 521 4.47 -13.36 -3.40
CA MET A 521 4.45 -13.70 -4.82
C MET A 521 3.29 -13.00 -5.56
N LEU A 522 2.08 -12.95 -4.97
CA LEU A 522 0.94 -12.24 -5.55
C LEU A 522 1.17 -10.72 -5.59
N GLU A 523 1.82 -10.15 -4.57
CA GLU A 523 2.15 -8.75 -4.48
C GLU A 523 3.21 -8.37 -5.53
N ASP A 524 4.33 -9.07 -5.55
CA ASP A 524 5.46 -8.81 -6.44
C ASP A 524 5.12 -9.02 -7.92
N THR A 525 4.25 -9.99 -8.24
CA THR A 525 3.76 -10.20 -9.61
C THR A 525 2.83 -9.09 -10.10
N GLY A 526 2.33 -8.23 -9.23
CA GLY A 526 1.35 -7.17 -9.57
C GLY A 526 -0.09 -7.67 -9.68
N TYR A 527 -0.39 -8.93 -9.29
CA TYR A 527 -1.75 -9.47 -9.32
C TYR A 527 -2.68 -8.77 -8.32
N MET A 528 -2.15 -8.35 -7.16
CA MET A 528 -2.93 -7.64 -6.14
C MET A 528 -3.54 -6.32 -6.66
N ALA A 529 -2.83 -5.61 -7.53
CA ALA A 529 -3.36 -4.40 -8.19
C ALA A 529 -4.58 -4.72 -9.07
N ARG A 530 -4.57 -5.86 -9.78
CA ARG A 530 -5.69 -6.31 -10.61
C ARG A 530 -6.91 -6.70 -9.79
N ILE A 531 -6.71 -7.38 -8.68
CA ILE A 531 -7.80 -7.72 -7.75
C ILE A 531 -8.44 -6.45 -7.21
N ALA A 532 -7.62 -5.48 -6.78
CA ALA A 532 -8.11 -4.20 -6.31
C ALA A 532 -8.93 -3.46 -7.38
N PHE A 533 -8.47 -3.49 -8.63
CA PHE A 533 -9.18 -2.93 -9.78
C PHE A 533 -10.54 -3.61 -10.02
N VAL A 534 -10.59 -4.95 -9.96
CA VAL A 534 -11.83 -5.73 -10.18
C VAL A 534 -12.85 -5.49 -9.06
N MET A 535 -12.38 -5.39 -7.81
CA MET A 535 -13.25 -5.37 -6.62
C MET A 535 -13.66 -3.96 -6.17
N ASP A 536 -13.06 -2.88 -6.71
CA ASP A 536 -13.29 -1.50 -6.22
C ASP A 536 -14.76 -1.11 -6.20
N LYS A 537 -15.51 -1.40 -7.26
CA LYS A 537 -16.94 -1.05 -7.33
C LYS A 537 -17.78 -1.70 -6.24
N SER A 538 -17.49 -2.98 -5.90
CA SER A 538 -18.23 -3.71 -4.87
C SER A 538 -17.90 -3.22 -3.49
N LEU A 539 -16.62 -3.04 -3.19
CA LEU A 539 -16.15 -2.60 -1.88
C LEU A 539 -16.54 -1.15 -1.56
N ARG A 540 -16.57 -0.28 -2.56
CA ARG A 540 -17.02 1.11 -2.41
C ARG A 540 -18.48 1.22 -1.94
N LYS A 541 -19.36 0.28 -2.30
CA LYS A 541 -20.74 0.27 -1.80
C LYS A 541 -20.79 0.15 -0.28
N ILE A 542 -19.87 -0.59 0.30
CA ILE A 542 -19.75 -0.76 1.76
C ILE A 542 -18.78 0.24 2.41
N GLY A 543 -18.26 1.20 1.63
CA GLY A 543 -17.42 2.29 2.12
C GLY A 543 -15.92 2.01 2.15
N LEU A 544 -15.45 0.95 1.48
CA LEU A 544 -14.05 0.58 1.36
C LEU A 544 -13.51 0.85 -0.05
N SER A 545 -12.21 1.08 -0.17
CA SER A 545 -11.52 1.10 -1.47
C SER A 545 -11.22 -0.31 -1.98
N GLY A 546 -10.96 -0.46 -3.28
CA GLY A 546 -10.61 -1.74 -3.88
C GLY A 546 -9.39 -2.41 -3.25
N ARG A 547 -8.42 -1.65 -2.76
CA ARG A 547 -7.23 -2.16 -2.07
C ARG A 547 -7.55 -2.89 -0.76
N SER A 548 -8.67 -2.56 -0.10
CA SER A 548 -9.10 -3.21 1.15
C SER A 548 -9.44 -4.70 0.98
N ILE A 549 -9.62 -5.19 -0.26
CA ILE A 549 -9.84 -6.62 -0.51
C ILE A 549 -8.66 -7.48 -0.02
N VAL A 550 -7.43 -6.97 -0.13
CA VAL A 550 -6.21 -7.71 0.22
C VAL A 550 -6.19 -8.12 1.69
N PRO A 551 -6.25 -7.18 2.67
CA PRO A 551 -6.32 -7.57 4.08
C PRO A 551 -7.55 -8.42 4.43
N LEU A 552 -8.71 -8.18 3.82
CA LEU A 552 -9.90 -8.99 4.06
C LEU A 552 -9.71 -10.44 3.60
N LEU A 553 -9.09 -10.68 2.45
CA LEU A 553 -8.80 -12.03 1.95
C LEU A 553 -7.78 -12.76 2.83
N ILE A 554 -6.71 -12.08 3.22
CA ILE A 554 -5.73 -12.65 4.16
C ILE A 554 -6.40 -13.06 5.46
N GLY A 555 -7.47 -12.35 5.87
CA GLY A 555 -8.27 -12.63 7.06
C GLY A 555 -8.92 -14.03 7.08
N PHE A 556 -9.19 -14.62 5.91
CA PHE A 556 -9.65 -16.02 5.82
C PHE A 556 -8.56 -17.02 6.18
N GLY A 557 -7.30 -16.67 5.99
CA GLY A 557 -6.18 -17.48 6.47
C GLY A 557 -5.88 -17.21 7.94
N CYS A 558 -5.43 -16.00 8.25
CA CYS A 558 -5.08 -15.58 9.60
C CYS A 558 -5.31 -14.08 9.80
N SER A 559 -5.96 -13.72 10.91
CA SER A 559 -6.27 -12.32 11.22
C SER A 559 -5.02 -11.48 11.53
N VAL A 560 -3.95 -12.07 12.07
CA VAL A 560 -2.72 -11.33 12.43
C VAL A 560 -2.04 -10.72 11.20
N PRO A 561 -1.63 -11.52 10.18
CA PRO A 561 -1.06 -10.96 8.96
C PRO A 561 -2.04 -10.07 8.19
N ALA A 562 -3.35 -10.35 8.28
CA ALA A 562 -4.38 -9.52 7.68
C ALA A 562 -4.38 -8.09 8.25
N VAL A 563 -4.33 -7.97 9.57
CA VAL A 563 -4.24 -6.67 10.25
C VAL A 563 -2.94 -5.96 9.90
N MET A 564 -1.82 -6.68 9.87
CA MET A 564 -0.51 -6.09 9.49
C MET A 564 -0.50 -5.61 8.04
N SER A 565 -1.14 -6.34 7.11
CA SER A 565 -1.21 -5.94 5.70
C SER A 565 -2.06 -4.68 5.47
N SER A 566 -2.91 -4.31 6.43
CA SER A 566 -3.70 -3.07 6.33
C SER A 566 -2.87 -1.78 6.28
N ARG A 567 -1.58 -1.85 6.61
CA ARG A 567 -0.62 -0.73 6.49
C ARG A 567 -0.43 -0.24 5.07
N THR A 568 -0.66 -1.11 4.08
CA THR A 568 -0.58 -0.74 2.66
C THR A 568 -1.76 0.11 2.17
N LEU A 569 -2.76 0.32 3.02
CA LEU A 569 -3.92 1.14 2.68
C LEU A 569 -3.60 2.64 2.84
N PRO A 570 -3.85 3.45 1.81
CA PRO A 570 -3.45 4.87 1.79
C PRO A 570 -4.31 5.75 2.72
N SER A 571 -5.48 5.26 3.15
CA SER A 571 -6.41 6.00 3.99
C SER A 571 -6.48 5.41 5.39
N GLU A 572 -6.28 6.26 6.41
CA GLU A 572 -6.46 5.85 7.81
C GLU A 572 -7.90 5.38 8.09
N ARG A 573 -8.90 6.01 7.46
CA ARG A 573 -10.30 5.60 7.53
C ARG A 573 -10.50 4.18 6.99
N ASP A 574 -10.00 3.91 5.77
CA ASP A 574 -10.14 2.59 5.14
C ASP A 574 -9.35 1.53 5.93
N ARG A 575 -8.20 1.90 6.49
CA ARG A 575 -7.39 1.04 7.36
C ARG A 575 -8.15 0.67 8.62
N ARG A 576 -8.69 1.65 9.37
CA ARG A 576 -9.47 1.41 10.58
C ARG A 576 -10.70 0.55 10.30
N LEU A 577 -11.45 0.86 9.25
CA LEU A 577 -12.62 0.08 8.85
C LEU A 577 -12.23 -1.35 8.47
N SER A 578 -11.19 -1.54 7.65
CA SER A 578 -10.72 -2.87 7.25
C SER A 578 -10.28 -3.69 8.45
N VAL A 579 -9.46 -3.12 9.36
CA VAL A 579 -9.01 -3.81 10.58
C VAL A 579 -10.17 -4.25 11.47
N THR A 580 -11.22 -3.43 11.57
CA THR A 580 -12.43 -3.78 12.34
C THR A 580 -13.22 -4.92 11.69
N LEU A 581 -13.18 -5.04 10.35
CA LEU A 581 -13.92 -6.07 9.60
C LEU A 581 -13.17 -7.40 9.46
N ILE A 582 -11.84 -7.39 9.51
CA ILE A 582 -11.01 -8.60 9.37
C ILE A 582 -11.47 -9.75 10.29
N PRO A 583 -11.77 -9.55 11.58
CA PRO A 583 -12.14 -10.66 12.46
C PRO A 583 -13.49 -11.32 12.16
N PHE A 584 -14.35 -10.71 11.33
CA PHE A 584 -15.58 -11.37 10.83
C PHE A 584 -15.29 -12.45 9.79
N MET A 585 -14.09 -12.38 9.18
CA MET A 585 -13.64 -13.43 8.27
C MET A 585 -13.29 -14.69 9.07
N SER A 586 -13.74 -15.84 8.57
CA SER A 586 -13.46 -17.12 9.24
C SER A 586 -12.01 -17.53 8.97
N CYS A 587 -11.14 -17.40 9.97
CA CYS A 587 -9.76 -17.85 9.85
C CYS A 587 -9.66 -19.37 10.05
N THR A 588 -8.55 -19.97 9.62
CA THR A 588 -8.31 -21.43 9.69
C THR A 588 -8.34 -21.99 11.10
N ALA A 589 -7.92 -21.25 12.11
CA ALA A 589 -7.99 -21.66 13.50
C ALA A 589 -9.44 -21.91 14.04
N LYS A 590 -10.46 -21.42 13.32
CA LYS A 590 -11.88 -21.71 13.64
C LYS A 590 -12.36 -23.02 13.01
N LEU A 591 -11.66 -23.54 11.99
CA LEU A 591 -12.06 -24.76 11.28
C LEU A 591 -12.19 -26.00 12.19
N PRO A 592 -11.26 -26.28 13.12
CA PRO A 592 -11.38 -27.42 14.02
C PRO A 592 -12.67 -27.39 14.83
N ILE A 593 -13.13 -26.20 15.27
CA ILE A 593 -14.38 -26.04 16.00
C ILE A 593 -15.56 -26.45 15.10
N TYR A 594 -15.60 -25.95 13.87
CA TYR A 594 -16.67 -26.27 12.93
C TYR A 594 -16.67 -27.75 12.57
N ALA A 595 -15.51 -28.31 12.27
CA ALA A 595 -15.36 -29.72 11.92
C ALA A 595 -15.84 -30.64 13.06
N PHE A 596 -15.43 -30.35 14.31
CA PHE A 596 -15.80 -31.13 15.48
C PHE A 596 -17.32 -31.14 15.70
N PHE A 597 -17.95 -29.98 15.77
CA PHE A 597 -19.41 -29.92 16.01
C PHE A 597 -20.22 -30.38 14.78
N CYS A 598 -19.76 -30.13 13.57
CA CYS A 598 -20.45 -30.63 12.39
C CYS A 598 -20.37 -32.15 12.29
N ALA A 599 -19.28 -32.79 12.64
CA ALA A 599 -19.14 -34.24 12.63
C ALA A 599 -20.06 -34.90 13.66
N VAL A 600 -20.27 -34.28 14.82
CA VAL A 600 -21.09 -34.85 15.89
C VAL A 600 -22.60 -34.61 15.67
N PHE A 601 -22.97 -33.38 15.25
CA PHE A 601 -24.38 -32.96 15.20
C PHE A 601 -24.99 -32.89 13.79
N PHE A 602 -24.17 -32.79 12.74
CA PHE A 602 -24.59 -32.62 11.34
C PHE A 602 -23.80 -33.51 10.37
N PRO A 603 -23.66 -34.85 10.64
CA PRO A 603 -22.78 -35.72 9.84
C PRO A 603 -23.12 -35.72 8.36
N ASP A 604 -24.39 -35.70 7.99
CA ASP A 604 -24.86 -35.74 6.59
C ASP A 604 -24.74 -34.38 5.89
N ASN A 605 -24.70 -33.29 6.64
CA ASN A 605 -24.76 -31.92 6.12
C ASN A 605 -23.54 -31.05 6.51
N ALA A 606 -22.47 -31.64 7.03
CA ALA A 606 -21.32 -30.91 7.57
C ALA A 606 -20.75 -29.86 6.60
N ALA A 607 -20.58 -30.23 5.33
CA ALA A 607 -20.07 -29.30 4.31
C ALA A 607 -20.98 -28.08 4.09
N TRP A 608 -22.30 -28.26 4.08
CA TRP A 608 -23.27 -27.19 3.90
C TRP A 608 -23.30 -26.25 5.11
N VAL A 609 -23.23 -26.81 6.33
CA VAL A 609 -23.18 -26.00 7.56
C VAL A 609 -21.89 -25.17 7.60
N MET A 610 -20.75 -25.77 7.27
CA MET A 610 -19.48 -25.05 7.18
C MET A 610 -19.53 -23.92 6.14
N CYS A 611 -20.01 -24.21 4.93
CA CYS A 611 -20.21 -23.18 3.91
C CYS A 611 -21.14 -22.05 4.39
N GLY A 612 -22.24 -22.43 5.09
CA GLY A 612 -23.18 -21.48 5.67
C GLY A 612 -22.53 -20.55 6.71
N LEU A 613 -21.64 -21.08 7.57
CA LEU A 613 -20.89 -20.28 8.53
C LEU A 613 -19.95 -19.28 7.85
N TYR A 614 -19.23 -19.68 6.80
CA TYR A 614 -18.38 -18.77 6.02
C TYR A 614 -19.22 -17.64 5.40
N LEU A 615 -20.33 -17.98 4.76
CA LEU A 615 -21.24 -17.00 4.16
C LEU A 615 -21.85 -16.07 5.21
N LEU A 616 -22.21 -16.60 6.38
CA LEU A 616 -22.74 -15.80 7.49
C LEU A 616 -21.70 -14.78 7.98
N GLY A 617 -20.43 -15.18 8.14
CA GLY A 617 -19.36 -14.27 8.54
C GLY A 617 -19.19 -13.11 7.54
N ILE A 618 -19.18 -13.43 6.24
CA ILE A 618 -19.12 -12.41 5.18
C ILE A 618 -20.34 -11.48 5.24
N LEU A 619 -21.55 -12.03 5.38
CA LEU A 619 -22.79 -11.26 5.41
C LEU A 619 -22.82 -10.31 6.63
N VAL A 620 -22.49 -10.82 7.80
CA VAL A 620 -22.42 -10.00 9.03
C VAL A 620 -21.34 -8.92 8.88
N GLY A 621 -20.18 -9.24 8.29
CA GLY A 621 -19.14 -8.28 7.99
C GLY A 621 -19.60 -7.16 7.04
N ILE A 622 -20.37 -7.50 5.99
CA ILE A 622 -20.95 -6.50 5.07
C ILE A 622 -21.96 -5.61 5.80
N ILE A 623 -22.85 -6.19 6.63
CA ILE A 623 -23.82 -5.42 7.41
C ILE A 623 -23.10 -4.50 8.40
N ALA A 624 -22.10 -5.00 9.11
CA ALA A 624 -21.27 -4.22 10.03
C ALA A 624 -20.58 -3.05 9.31
N ALA A 625 -19.98 -3.31 8.13
CA ALA A 625 -19.35 -2.26 7.30
C ALA A 625 -20.37 -1.19 6.90
N PHE A 626 -21.57 -1.59 6.50
CA PHE A 626 -22.63 -0.68 6.10
C PHE A 626 -23.09 0.21 7.27
N ILE A 627 -23.29 -0.37 8.46
CA ILE A 627 -23.63 0.37 9.68
C ILE A 627 -22.51 1.36 10.05
N MET A 628 -21.26 0.90 10.03
CA MET A 628 -20.10 1.72 10.38
C MET A 628 -19.87 2.86 9.41
N LYS A 629 -20.10 2.65 8.09
CA LYS A 629 -20.02 3.69 7.06
C LYS A 629 -20.97 4.86 7.34
N HIS A 630 -22.19 4.59 7.81
CA HIS A 630 -23.20 5.64 8.07
C HIS A 630 -23.06 6.25 9.48
N GLY A 631 -22.51 5.49 10.44
CA GLY A 631 -22.34 5.91 11.83
C GLY A 631 -20.99 6.56 12.13
N VAL A 632 -19.97 5.72 12.26
CA VAL A 632 -18.64 6.09 12.79
C VAL A 632 -17.71 6.62 11.72
N PHE A 633 -17.66 5.96 10.54
CA PHE A 633 -16.71 6.27 9.45
C PHE A 633 -17.41 7.01 8.30
N ARG A 634 -17.89 8.22 8.57
CA ARG A 634 -18.54 9.06 7.56
C ARG A 634 -17.52 9.54 6.51
N GLY A 635 -17.97 9.77 5.28
CA GLY A 635 -17.16 10.23 4.16
C GLY A 635 -17.06 9.21 3.03
N GLU A 636 -16.51 9.64 1.90
CA GLU A 636 -16.29 8.77 0.75
C GLU A 636 -14.96 8.03 0.86
N ALA A 637 -14.88 6.86 0.22
CA ALA A 637 -13.61 6.15 0.08
C ALA A 637 -12.63 6.99 -0.75
N VAL A 638 -11.35 6.97 -0.37
CA VAL A 638 -10.30 7.69 -1.10
C VAL A 638 -10.38 7.39 -2.59
N PRO A 639 -10.20 8.39 -3.47
CA PRO A 639 -10.17 8.18 -4.91
C PRO A 639 -9.21 7.06 -5.30
N PHE A 640 -9.64 6.25 -6.24
CA PHE A 640 -8.85 5.11 -6.72
C PHE A 640 -8.11 5.53 -7.98
N VAL A 641 -6.92 6.06 -7.79
CA VAL A 641 -5.97 6.34 -8.87
C VAL A 641 -4.82 5.37 -8.69
N MET A 642 -4.65 4.44 -9.62
CA MET A 642 -3.66 3.38 -9.51
C MET A 642 -3.15 2.96 -10.88
N GLU A 643 -1.87 2.64 -10.95
CA GLU A 643 -1.28 1.95 -12.09
C GLU A 643 -1.47 0.45 -11.99
N LEU A 644 -1.59 -0.19 -13.13
CA LEU A 644 -1.47 -1.63 -13.26
C LEU A 644 -0.05 -1.95 -13.75
N PRO A 645 0.89 -2.32 -12.84
CA PRO A 645 2.27 -2.60 -13.23
C PRO A 645 2.34 -3.83 -14.14
N ASN A 646 3.34 -3.92 -15.01
CA ASN A 646 3.57 -5.12 -15.79
C ASN A 646 3.82 -6.33 -14.89
N TYR A 647 3.38 -7.53 -15.33
CA TYR A 647 3.68 -8.76 -14.60
C TYR A 647 5.18 -9.06 -14.66
N ARG A 648 5.78 -9.11 -13.49
CA ARG A 648 7.20 -9.47 -13.32
C ARG A 648 7.32 -10.69 -12.41
N LEU A 649 8.29 -11.55 -12.70
CA LEU A 649 8.61 -12.64 -11.79
C LEU A 649 9.47 -12.08 -10.66
N PRO A 650 9.10 -12.36 -9.40
CA PRO A 650 9.87 -11.90 -8.26
C PRO A 650 11.26 -12.53 -8.22
N SER A 651 12.24 -11.78 -7.74
CA SER A 651 13.59 -12.31 -7.49
C SER A 651 13.56 -13.28 -6.31
N VAL A 652 14.00 -14.50 -6.52
CA VAL A 652 14.05 -15.56 -5.48
C VAL A 652 14.75 -15.06 -4.21
N LYS A 653 15.91 -14.41 -4.36
CA LYS A 653 16.69 -13.87 -3.23
C LYS A 653 15.90 -12.81 -2.43
N THR A 654 15.26 -11.88 -3.12
CA THR A 654 14.47 -10.81 -2.47
C THR A 654 13.25 -11.40 -1.77
N THR A 655 12.56 -12.35 -2.40
CA THR A 655 11.39 -13.02 -1.82
C THR A 655 11.75 -13.77 -0.54
N PHE A 656 12.85 -14.54 -0.54
CA PHE A 656 13.30 -15.24 0.67
C PHE A 656 13.72 -14.28 1.79
N MET A 657 14.35 -13.16 1.46
CA MET A 657 14.75 -12.17 2.46
C MET A 657 13.53 -11.48 3.09
N LEU A 658 12.55 -11.08 2.29
CA LEU A 658 11.29 -10.51 2.76
C LEU A 658 10.48 -11.53 3.60
N LEU A 659 10.48 -12.78 3.16
CA LEU A 659 9.83 -13.88 3.88
C LEU A 659 10.44 -14.07 5.27
N TRP A 660 11.77 -14.11 5.36
CA TRP A 660 12.49 -14.23 6.64
C TRP A 660 12.22 -13.03 7.56
N GLU A 661 12.21 -11.82 7.02
CA GLU A 661 11.90 -10.58 7.76
C GLU A 661 10.47 -10.64 8.35
N LYS A 662 9.47 -10.96 7.51
CA LYS A 662 8.06 -11.10 7.93
C LYS A 662 7.87 -12.25 8.95
N ALA A 663 8.52 -13.39 8.73
CA ALA A 663 8.44 -14.54 9.63
C ALA A 663 9.09 -14.25 10.99
N ARG A 664 10.27 -13.62 10.99
CA ARG A 664 10.96 -13.20 12.22
C ARG A 664 10.14 -12.19 13.02
N ASP A 665 9.57 -11.20 12.33
CA ASP A 665 8.74 -10.18 12.97
C ASP A 665 7.47 -10.79 13.60
N PHE A 666 6.84 -11.76 12.92
CA PHE A 666 5.72 -12.53 13.46
C PHE A 666 6.14 -13.36 14.69
N LEU A 667 7.23 -14.11 14.59
CA LEU A 667 7.73 -14.93 15.68
C LEU A 667 8.03 -14.12 16.94
N GLN A 668 8.78 -13.03 16.80
CA GLN A 668 9.12 -12.19 17.95
C GLN A 668 7.90 -11.61 18.66
N ARG A 669 6.84 -11.30 17.91
CA ARG A 669 5.64 -10.61 18.42
C ARG A 669 4.59 -11.60 18.93
N ALA A 670 4.26 -12.61 18.13
CA ALA A 670 3.24 -13.59 18.51
C ALA A 670 3.73 -14.50 19.64
N PHE A 671 4.99 -14.94 19.57
CA PHE A 671 5.58 -15.83 20.57
C PHE A 671 5.47 -15.25 21.99
N THR A 672 5.94 -14.02 22.20
CA THR A 672 5.94 -13.40 23.53
C THR A 672 4.53 -13.25 24.10
N VAL A 673 3.57 -12.79 23.28
CA VAL A 673 2.20 -12.55 23.74
C VAL A 673 1.48 -13.87 24.03
N ILE A 674 1.58 -14.85 23.13
CA ILE A 674 0.89 -16.14 23.28
C ILE A 674 1.54 -16.90 24.43
N PHE A 675 2.87 -16.95 24.53
CA PHE A 675 3.58 -17.61 25.60
C PHE A 675 3.18 -17.08 26.99
N CYS A 676 3.21 -15.75 27.19
CA CYS A 676 2.76 -15.18 28.46
C CYS A 676 1.29 -15.49 28.75
N ALA A 677 0.44 -15.45 27.74
CA ALA A 677 -0.97 -15.71 27.90
C ALA A 677 -1.25 -17.19 28.21
N THR A 678 -0.50 -18.14 27.62
CA THR A 678 -0.64 -19.58 27.93
C THR A 678 -0.27 -19.87 29.37
N ILE A 679 0.84 -19.29 29.89
CA ILE A 679 1.21 -19.44 31.30
C ILE A 679 0.12 -18.89 32.22
N VAL A 680 -0.44 -17.73 31.89
CA VAL A 680 -1.54 -17.15 32.70
C VAL A 680 -2.76 -18.08 32.72
N ILE A 681 -3.16 -18.66 31.61
CA ILE A 681 -4.32 -19.55 31.57
C ILE A 681 -4.01 -20.89 32.26
N TRP A 682 -2.83 -21.45 32.04
CA TRP A 682 -2.39 -22.62 32.81
C TRP A 682 -2.52 -22.34 34.32
N PHE A 683 -2.05 -21.19 34.79
CA PHE A 683 -2.19 -20.82 36.19
C PHE A 683 -3.67 -20.72 36.62
N LEU A 684 -4.51 -20.09 35.83
CA LEU A 684 -5.94 -19.96 36.12
C LEU A 684 -6.71 -21.29 36.10
N GLN A 685 -6.21 -22.27 35.33
CA GLN A 685 -6.79 -23.63 35.25
C GLN A 685 -6.31 -24.53 36.38
N SER A 686 -5.07 -24.38 36.81
CA SER A 686 -4.42 -25.27 37.76
C SER A 686 -4.59 -24.88 39.22
N PHE A 687 -4.96 -23.62 39.51
CA PHE A 687 -5.04 -23.10 40.87
C PHE A 687 -6.46 -22.61 41.23
N SER A 688 -6.83 -22.82 42.52
CA SER A 688 -8.00 -22.21 43.14
C SER A 688 -7.72 -20.75 43.56
N PHE A 689 -8.74 -20.00 43.97
CA PHE A 689 -8.56 -18.68 44.60
C PHE A 689 -7.75 -18.68 45.87
N GLN A 690 -7.59 -19.83 46.51
CA GLN A 690 -6.74 -20.03 47.71
C GLN A 690 -5.31 -20.42 47.38
N LEU A 691 -4.94 -20.43 46.08
CA LEU A 691 -3.63 -20.82 45.57
C LEU A 691 -3.26 -22.30 45.86
N HIS A 692 -4.26 -23.16 46.01
CA HIS A 692 -4.04 -24.62 46.03
C HIS A 692 -4.15 -25.19 44.62
N VAL A 693 -3.32 -26.21 44.32
CA VAL A 693 -3.45 -26.94 43.06
C VAL A 693 -4.76 -27.74 43.11
N VAL A 694 -5.54 -27.70 42.06
CA VAL A 694 -6.90 -28.23 41.99
C VAL A 694 -6.90 -29.48 41.13
N GLU A 695 -7.50 -30.57 41.59
CA GLU A 695 -7.69 -31.79 40.78
C GLU A 695 -8.97 -31.70 39.92
N ASP A 696 -9.98 -30.96 40.39
CA ASP A 696 -11.23 -30.75 39.66
C ASP A 696 -11.28 -29.35 39.00
N ALA A 697 -11.37 -29.30 37.67
CA ALA A 697 -11.42 -28.09 36.90
C ALA A 697 -12.55 -27.11 37.30
N SER A 698 -13.61 -27.60 37.97
CA SER A 698 -14.71 -26.75 38.45
C SER A 698 -14.30 -25.83 39.62
N GLU A 699 -13.32 -26.23 40.40
CA GLU A 699 -12.80 -25.47 41.54
C GLU A 699 -11.68 -24.51 41.16
N SER A 700 -11.21 -24.55 39.90
CA SER A 700 -10.19 -23.66 39.41
C SER A 700 -10.69 -22.21 39.34
N ILE A 701 -9.73 -21.26 39.38
CA ILE A 701 -10.07 -19.81 39.19
C ILE A 701 -10.83 -19.61 37.89
N LEU A 702 -10.43 -20.29 36.80
CA LEU A 702 -11.08 -20.20 35.51
C LEU A 702 -12.48 -20.81 35.53
N GLY A 703 -12.67 -22.01 36.14
CA GLY A 703 -13.97 -22.67 36.27
C GLY A 703 -14.98 -21.83 37.08
N ILE A 704 -14.56 -21.29 38.22
CA ILE A 704 -15.40 -20.38 39.04
C ILE A 704 -15.73 -19.10 38.26
N THR A 705 -14.75 -18.49 37.58
CA THR A 705 -15.00 -17.30 36.79
C THR A 705 -15.95 -17.58 35.62
N ALA A 706 -15.81 -18.73 34.97
CA ALA A 706 -16.71 -19.17 33.90
C ALA A 706 -18.16 -19.42 34.42
N SER A 707 -18.31 -19.99 35.63
CA SER A 707 -19.65 -20.20 36.25
C SER A 707 -20.35 -18.89 36.61
N ILE A 708 -19.59 -17.82 36.90
CA ILE A 708 -20.16 -16.46 37.11
C ILE A 708 -20.62 -15.83 35.77
N ILE A 709 -19.90 -16.11 34.67
CA ILE A 709 -20.21 -15.57 33.35
C ILE A 709 -21.29 -16.37 32.62
N SER A 710 -21.44 -17.70 32.92
CA SER A 710 -22.36 -18.59 32.19
C SER A 710 -23.82 -18.13 32.20
N PRO A 711 -24.40 -17.54 33.29
CA PRO A 711 -25.78 -17.01 33.25
C PRO A 711 -25.97 -15.89 32.23
N LEU A 712 -24.92 -15.13 31.91
CA LEU A 712 -25.01 -14.08 30.87
C LEU A 712 -25.17 -14.70 29.48
N LEU A 713 -24.67 -15.92 29.25
CA LEU A 713 -24.81 -16.65 27.99
C LEU A 713 -26.06 -17.55 27.91
N ALA A 714 -26.84 -17.70 29.03
CA ALA A 714 -28.05 -18.46 29.04
C ALA A 714 -29.09 -18.05 27.98
N PRO A 715 -29.32 -16.74 27.68
CA PRO A 715 -30.25 -16.34 26.61
C PRO A 715 -29.90 -16.83 25.23
N ILE A 716 -28.62 -17.20 24.99
CA ILE A 716 -28.15 -17.78 23.73
C ILE A 716 -27.96 -19.30 23.80
N GLY A 717 -28.43 -19.94 24.86
CA GLY A 717 -28.38 -21.38 25.06
C GLY A 717 -27.01 -21.95 25.45
N LEU A 718 -26.11 -21.11 25.99
CA LEU A 718 -24.73 -21.47 26.35
C LEU A 718 -24.51 -21.24 27.87
N ASP A 719 -25.36 -21.85 28.70
CA ASP A 719 -25.37 -21.69 30.15
C ASP A 719 -24.44 -22.67 30.90
N ASP A 720 -23.84 -23.62 30.21
CA ASP A 720 -22.88 -24.57 30.82
C ASP A 720 -21.51 -23.89 31.06
N TRP A 721 -21.00 -23.94 32.29
CA TRP A 721 -19.73 -23.37 32.68
C TRP A 721 -18.54 -23.97 31.89
N ARG A 722 -18.62 -25.23 31.43
CA ARG A 722 -17.58 -25.91 30.65
C ARG A 722 -17.46 -25.27 29.25
N ILE A 723 -18.60 -24.93 28.65
CA ILE A 723 -18.62 -24.18 27.38
C ILE A 723 -18.03 -22.79 27.57
N CYS A 724 -18.39 -22.12 28.65
CA CYS A 724 -17.87 -20.81 28.99
C CYS A 724 -16.36 -20.85 29.20
N THR A 725 -15.84 -21.86 29.91
CA THR A 725 -14.40 -22.11 30.12
C THR A 725 -13.69 -22.31 28.78
N SER A 726 -14.28 -23.11 27.88
CA SER A 726 -13.68 -23.36 26.56
C SER A 726 -13.67 -22.13 25.68
N LEU A 727 -14.70 -21.26 25.73
CA LEU A 727 -14.73 -20.00 24.98
C LEU A 727 -13.70 -19.01 25.52
N VAL A 728 -13.45 -18.98 26.83
CA VAL A 728 -12.37 -18.18 27.44
C VAL A 728 -10.99 -18.72 27.05
N SER A 729 -10.79 -20.04 27.05
CA SER A 729 -9.57 -20.65 26.50
C SER A 729 -9.40 -20.31 25.02
N GLY A 730 -10.45 -20.37 24.24
CA GLY A 730 -10.47 -19.98 22.81
C GLY A 730 -10.21 -18.49 22.55
N PHE A 731 -10.21 -17.65 23.56
CA PHE A 731 -9.71 -16.27 23.44
C PHE A 731 -8.19 -16.22 23.23
N LEU A 732 -7.43 -17.16 23.79
CA LEU A 732 -6.01 -17.28 23.53
C LEU A 732 -5.74 -17.80 22.12
N ALA A 733 -6.24 -18.99 21.87
CA ALA A 733 -6.07 -19.72 20.62
C ALA A 733 -7.40 -20.42 20.31
N LYS A 734 -7.94 -20.17 19.12
CA LYS A 734 -9.28 -20.64 18.75
C LYS A 734 -9.38 -22.18 18.75
N GLU A 735 -8.33 -22.85 18.35
CA GLU A 735 -8.23 -24.31 18.34
C GLU A 735 -8.32 -24.94 19.73
N SER A 736 -7.91 -24.23 20.79
CA SER A 736 -7.99 -24.75 22.15
C SER A 736 -9.42 -24.91 22.68
N VAL A 737 -10.42 -24.35 22.00
CA VAL A 737 -11.83 -24.56 22.35
C VAL A 737 -12.18 -26.05 22.35
N VAL A 738 -11.81 -26.77 21.29
CA VAL A 738 -12.14 -28.21 21.15
C VAL A 738 -11.38 -29.03 22.15
N SER A 739 -10.06 -28.83 22.31
CA SER A 739 -9.27 -29.59 23.27
C SER A 739 -9.73 -29.35 24.70
N THR A 740 -10.05 -28.12 25.09
CA THR A 740 -10.62 -27.81 26.42
C THR A 740 -11.95 -28.51 26.63
N LEU A 741 -12.86 -28.48 25.62
CA LEU A 741 -14.15 -29.20 25.71
C LEU A 741 -13.94 -30.69 25.87
N THR A 742 -13.05 -31.33 25.10
CA THR A 742 -12.77 -32.77 25.18
C THR A 742 -12.24 -33.14 26.55
N VAL A 743 -11.37 -32.34 27.15
CA VAL A 743 -10.87 -32.54 28.52
C VAL A 743 -11.97 -32.38 29.55
N LEU A 744 -12.80 -31.33 29.48
CA LEU A 744 -13.82 -31.02 30.47
C LEU A 744 -15.04 -31.98 30.43
N PHE A 745 -15.36 -32.54 29.27
CA PHE A 745 -16.45 -33.51 29.15
C PHE A 745 -15.98 -34.95 29.38
N GLY A 746 -14.67 -35.26 29.19
CA GLY A 746 -14.10 -36.61 29.35
C GLY A 746 -14.65 -37.61 28.32
N GLU A 747 -14.12 -38.84 28.33
CA GLU A 747 -14.55 -39.90 27.39
C GLU A 747 -15.93 -40.49 27.75
N SER A 748 -16.42 -40.26 28.96
CA SER A 748 -17.60 -40.93 29.52
C SER A 748 -18.94 -40.23 29.23
N THR A 749 -18.94 -38.92 28.85
CA THR A 749 -20.17 -38.17 28.59
C THR A 749 -20.20 -37.68 27.17
N PRO A 750 -21.03 -38.23 26.28
CA PRO A 750 -21.14 -37.72 24.91
C PRO A 750 -21.68 -36.31 24.91
N ILE A 751 -20.96 -35.39 24.31
CA ILE A 751 -21.32 -33.94 24.16
C ILE A 751 -22.72 -33.78 23.57
N ALA A 752 -23.15 -34.72 22.72
CA ALA A 752 -24.45 -34.76 22.12
C ALA A 752 -25.62 -34.98 23.11
N SER A 753 -25.37 -35.48 24.35
CA SER A 753 -26.39 -35.64 25.38
C SER A 753 -26.60 -34.38 26.22
N ILE A 754 -25.68 -33.40 26.14
CA ILE A 754 -25.68 -32.19 26.96
C ILE A 754 -26.16 -30.98 26.15
N LEU A 755 -25.69 -30.88 24.90
CA LEU A 755 -26.01 -29.76 24.05
C LEU A 755 -27.17 -30.07 23.12
N SER A 756 -28.15 -29.18 23.10
CA SER A 756 -29.22 -29.21 22.10
C SER A 756 -28.76 -28.70 20.75
N VAL A 757 -29.34 -29.15 19.65
CA VAL A 757 -29.02 -28.65 18.30
C VAL A 757 -29.08 -27.13 18.19
N PRO A 758 -30.12 -26.43 18.74
CA PRO A 758 -30.14 -24.98 18.76
C PRO A 758 -28.96 -24.35 19.51
N ALA A 759 -28.53 -24.95 20.64
CA ALA A 759 -27.37 -24.46 21.38
C ALA A 759 -26.07 -24.65 20.60
N VAL A 760 -25.92 -25.72 19.84
CA VAL A 760 -24.77 -25.96 18.96
C VAL A 760 -24.72 -24.94 17.82
N ILE A 761 -25.85 -24.65 17.18
CA ILE A 761 -25.93 -23.60 16.13
C ILE A 761 -25.52 -22.24 16.72
N SER A 762 -26.04 -21.90 17.90
CA SER A 762 -25.66 -20.69 18.62
C SER A 762 -24.17 -20.64 18.94
N LEU A 763 -23.60 -21.75 19.44
CA LEU A 763 -22.17 -21.86 19.75
C LEU A 763 -21.28 -21.68 18.50
N LEU A 764 -21.66 -22.32 17.38
CA LEU A 764 -20.95 -22.17 16.12
C LEU A 764 -20.98 -20.71 15.63
N VAL A 765 -22.13 -20.05 15.67
CA VAL A 765 -22.28 -18.64 15.29
C VAL A 765 -21.53 -17.72 16.25
N PHE A 766 -21.59 -17.99 17.57
CA PHE A 766 -20.83 -17.24 18.55
C PHE A 766 -19.32 -17.39 18.34
N SER A 767 -18.83 -18.60 18.15
CA SER A 767 -17.43 -18.91 17.90
C SER A 767 -16.90 -18.27 16.60
N LEU A 768 -17.78 -18.14 15.59
CA LEU A 768 -17.47 -17.43 14.35
C LEU A 768 -17.23 -15.94 14.59
N LEU A 769 -18.06 -15.27 15.37
CA LEU A 769 -18.17 -13.81 15.41
C LEU A 769 -17.53 -13.16 16.64
N TYR A 770 -17.35 -13.91 17.76
CA TYR A 770 -16.80 -13.32 18.98
C TYR A 770 -15.33 -12.92 18.83
N THR A 771 -14.82 -12.23 19.83
CA THR A 771 -13.49 -11.61 19.85
C THR A 771 -12.40 -12.42 19.13
N PRO A 772 -11.49 -11.79 18.37
CA PRO A 772 -10.34 -12.48 17.76
C PRO A 772 -9.38 -13.00 18.84
N CYS A 773 -8.45 -13.87 18.47
CA CYS A 773 -7.43 -14.39 19.39
C CYS A 773 -6.53 -13.25 19.93
N VAL A 774 -5.89 -13.48 21.07
CA VAL A 774 -5.01 -12.51 21.75
C VAL A 774 -3.93 -11.96 20.82
N ALA A 775 -3.34 -12.79 19.96
CA ALA A 775 -2.36 -12.35 18.97
C ALA A 775 -2.93 -11.34 17.97
N ALA A 776 -4.17 -11.56 17.50
CA ALA A 776 -4.83 -10.62 16.61
C ALA A 776 -5.18 -9.30 17.33
N ILE A 777 -5.62 -9.36 18.60
CA ILE A 777 -5.87 -8.15 19.40
C ILE A 777 -4.58 -7.36 19.62
N ALA A 778 -3.46 -8.04 19.89
CA ALA A 778 -2.16 -7.40 20.01
C ALA A 778 -1.74 -6.69 18.71
N ALA A 779 -2.01 -7.31 17.54
CA ALA A 779 -1.82 -6.70 16.24
C ALA A 779 -2.73 -5.48 16.04
N ILE A 780 -4.04 -5.59 16.34
CA ILE A 780 -5.00 -4.48 16.26
C ILE A 780 -4.58 -3.32 17.17
N ARG A 781 -4.18 -3.63 18.41
CA ARG A 781 -3.69 -2.64 19.38
C ARG A 781 -2.49 -1.86 18.85
N ARG A 782 -1.59 -2.53 18.15
CA ARG A 782 -0.41 -1.92 17.57
C ARG A 782 -0.74 -1.01 16.39
N GLU A 783 -1.70 -1.43 15.56
CA GLU A 783 -2.10 -0.67 14.36
C GLU A 783 -3.03 0.50 14.65
N LEU A 784 -3.96 0.35 15.58
CA LEU A 784 -5.01 1.34 15.87
C LEU A 784 -4.89 1.98 17.25
N GLY A 785 -4.06 1.43 18.14
CA GLY A 785 -3.94 1.89 19.53
C GLY A 785 -4.90 1.19 20.49
N ASN A 786 -4.72 1.48 21.80
CA ASN A 786 -5.42 0.77 22.88
C ASN A 786 -6.95 0.98 22.86
N LYS A 787 -7.39 2.22 22.60
CA LYS A 787 -8.82 2.58 22.64
C LYS A 787 -9.59 1.89 21.51
N ASP A 788 -9.05 1.93 20.31
CA ASP A 788 -9.69 1.32 19.14
C ASP A 788 -9.68 -0.20 19.24
N ALA A 789 -8.60 -0.81 19.74
CA ALA A 789 -8.54 -2.25 19.96
C ALA A 789 -9.63 -2.72 20.95
N LEU A 790 -9.82 -2.00 22.07
CA LEU A 790 -10.88 -2.32 23.03
C LEU A 790 -12.27 -2.14 22.40
N ALA A 791 -12.46 -1.07 21.62
CA ALA A 791 -13.70 -0.82 20.91
C ALA A 791 -14.04 -1.94 19.91
N VAL A 792 -13.05 -2.43 19.17
CA VAL A 792 -13.23 -3.57 18.23
C VAL A 792 -13.63 -4.83 18.97
N VAL A 793 -12.97 -5.18 20.07
CA VAL A 793 -13.32 -6.36 20.90
C VAL A 793 -14.75 -6.27 21.41
N PHE A 794 -15.12 -5.13 22.01
CA PHE A 794 -16.47 -4.91 22.52
C PHE A 794 -17.52 -5.00 21.40
N PHE A 795 -17.27 -4.35 20.27
CA PHE A 795 -18.18 -4.37 19.12
C PHE A 795 -18.40 -5.79 18.58
N GLN A 796 -17.34 -6.59 18.50
CA GLN A 796 -17.43 -7.97 18.04
C GLN A 796 -18.18 -8.87 19.02
N CYS A 797 -17.90 -8.79 20.31
CA CYS A 797 -18.64 -9.53 21.34
C CYS A 797 -20.13 -9.19 21.31
N LEU A 798 -20.46 -7.90 21.13
CA LEU A 798 -21.85 -7.45 21.04
C LEU A 798 -22.55 -8.03 19.81
N ILE A 799 -21.91 -7.96 18.64
CA ILE A 799 -22.48 -8.53 17.40
C ILE A 799 -22.61 -10.05 17.51
N ALA A 800 -21.60 -10.74 18.03
CA ALA A 800 -21.62 -12.17 18.24
C ALA A 800 -22.83 -12.56 19.12
N TYR A 801 -23.04 -11.85 20.21
CA TYR A 801 -24.16 -12.09 21.12
C TYR A 801 -25.51 -11.89 20.43
N ILE A 802 -25.68 -10.77 19.71
CA ILE A 802 -26.96 -10.46 19.03
C ILE A 802 -27.26 -11.50 17.94
N VAL A 803 -26.27 -11.84 17.10
CA VAL A 803 -26.47 -12.77 15.99
C VAL A 803 -26.68 -14.19 16.50
N SER A 804 -25.98 -14.61 17.56
CA SER A 804 -26.16 -15.91 18.21
C SER A 804 -27.54 -16.01 18.87
N PHE A 805 -28.02 -14.91 19.52
CA PHE A 805 -29.36 -14.85 20.07
C PHE A 805 -30.43 -15.04 19.00
N ILE A 806 -30.27 -14.38 17.84
CA ILE A 806 -31.17 -14.54 16.70
C ILE A 806 -31.11 -15.99 16.17
N ALA A 807 -29.90 -16.53 15.99
CA ALA A 807 -29.71 -17.89 15.48
C ALA A 807 -30.29 -18.95 16.41
N TYR A 808 -30.10 -18.79 17.73
CA TYR A 808 -30.70 -19.68 18.76
C TYR A 808 -32.20 -19.68 18.69
N ASN A 809 -32.82 -18.51 18.68
CA ASN A 809 -34.30 -18.42 18.64
C ASN A 809 -34.91 -18.94 17.32
N ILE A 810 -34.22 -18.71 16.18
CA ILE A 810 -34.66 -19.30 14.89
C ILE A 810 -34.54 -20.83 14.91
N ALA A 811 -33.54 -21.39 15.55
CA ALA A 811 -33.36 -22.83 15.65
C ALA A 811 -34.28 -23.51 16.66
N LEU A 812 -34.90 -22.76 17.56
CA LEU A 812 -35.95 -23.24 18.49
C LEU A 812 -37.32 -23.37 17.84
N ILE A 813 -37.57 -22.64 16.73
CA ILE A 813 -38.84 -22.70 15.96
C ILE A 813 -38.79 -23.92 15.02
#